data_abbc7ba4325c77f4882f56df3d22d409
#
_entry.id   abbc7ba4325c77f4882f56df3d22d409
#
_cell.length_a   1.000
_cell.length_b   1.000
_cell.length_c   1.000
_cell.angle_alpha   90.00
_cell.angle_beta   90.00
_cell.angle_gamma   90.00
#
_symmetry.space_group_name_H-M   'P 1'
#
loop_
_entity.id
_entity.type
_entity.pdbx_description
1 polymer ?
#
loop_
_entity_poly.entity_id
_entity_poly.type
_entity_poly.pdbx_seq_one_letter_code
_entity_poly.pdbx_strand_id
1 'polypeptide(L)'
;MQDKIIVKGARANNLKNIDVTIPRDKLVVMTGLSGSGKSSLAFDTIYAEGQRRYVESLSSYARMFLGQMDKPDVDYIEGLSPAISIDQKTTSKNPRSTVGTVTEIYDYLRLLWARVGTPHCPKCGKEIRQQTIDQIIDQVLALPEGTRIQVMAPVIRGKKGEHTKVFEDAKRSGYVRVRADGNLYDLDEEIKLEKNKKHNIEVIVDRLIIREGLQQRLTDSVETAAALSGGLVVINLLREEKDLVFSQNYACEDCGISIEELTPRMFSFNNPFGACPACTGLGSQLKVDPALVVPDEKLSILDGAIQASGWGNIRSDGISRMYFDALAKKYHFSLTEPWKDLTDEVKNIILYGTGGEKLELHYDQPRGKGVLYQPFEGICNNVRRRYDETQSDASKRELEEMMAECPCPECKGMRLKKESLAVTVGNQNIHDFTTLSVVDELDWVEKLELTNQQHLIADRILKEIRSRLGFLKSVGLGYLTLSRAAGTLSGGESQRIRLATQIGSSLMGVLYILDEPSIGLHQRDNDKLLATLCELRDMGNTLLVVEHDEDTMRAADYLIDIGPGAGIHGGQVVAAGTPEEVMANPNSLTGQYLSGKKKIPVPTQRRPGSGKLLRVIGAAENNLRHVDVDFPLGTFTAVTGVSGSGKSSLVNEILFKRLGADLMRMKVHPGKCDRIEGIEYLDKVVNIDQSPIGRTPRSNPATYTGLFNDIRDLFASTQEAKSRGYGPGRFSFNVRGGRCEACSGDGVLKIEMHFLPDIFVPCEVCKGKRYNRETLEVHYKGKNIAEVLDMTVDEALEFFSALPKIRKKLQTLQDVGLGYVKLGQPSTELSGGEAQRVKLATELSKQATGRTIYILDEPTTGLHTDDVRKLLEVLQRLVDAGNTVVVIEHNLDVIKCADWLIDLGPEGGDGGGTVVVTGTPEQVAACPESYTGQYLKKMLERK
;
A
#
# COMPACT_ATOMS: atom_id res chain seq x y z
N MET A 1 -8.83 35.41 -24.56
CA MET A 1 -8.00 34.40 -23.87
C MET A 1 -7.21 33.67 -24.95
N GLN A 2 -5.95 33.29 -24.67
CA GLN A 2 -5.20 32.47 -25.62
C GLN A 2 -5.84 31.08 -25.69
N ASP A 3 -6.24 30.65 -26.89
CA ASP A 3 -6.93 29.35 -27.08
C ASP A 3 -5.95 28.16 -27.20
N LYS A 4 -4.65 28.44 -27.04
CA LYS A 4 -3.57 27.45 -27.26
C LYS A 4 -2.46 27.60 -26.22
N ILE A 5 -1.83 26.50 -25.87
CA ILE A 5 -0.54 26.44 -25.16
C ILE A 5 0.52 26.28 -26.26
N ILE A 6 1.51 27.16 -26.31
CA ILE A 6 2.58 27.13 -27.30
C ILE A 6 3.88 26.83 -26.57
N VAL A 7 4.49 25.69 -26.87
CA VAL A 7 5.81 25.28 -26.40
C VAL A 7 6.81 25.48 -27.53
N LYS A 8 7.90 26.18 -27.25
CA LYS A 8 8.98 26.47 -28.21
C LYS A 8 10.33 26.02 -27.68
N GLY A 9 11.02 25.26 -28.51
CA GLY A 9 12.40 24.87 -28.25
C GLY A 9 12.56 23.93 -27.05
N ALA A 10 11.68 22.94 -26.88
CA ALA A 10 11.82 21.96 -25.78
C ALA A 10 12.97 20.98 -26.05
N ARG A 11 13.90 20.88 -25.06
CA ARG A 11 15.15 20.08 -25.15
C ARG A 11 15.36 19.19 -23.93
N ALA A 12 14.37 19.06 -23.03
CA ALA A 12 14.47 18.22 -21.85
C ALA A 12 14.76 16.74 -22.24
N ASN A 13 15.69 16.10 -21.58
CA ASN A 13 16.11 14.71 -21.79
C ASN A 13 16.45 14.39 -23.27
N ASN A 14 15.62 13.59 -23.95
CA ASN A 14 15.83 13.19 -25.33
C ASN A 14 15.09 14.05 -26.37
N LEU A 15 14.42 15.12 -25.96
CA LEU A 15 13.70 16.01 -26.88
C LEU A 15 14.66 16.80 -27.79
N LYS A 16 14.37 16.83 -29.08
CA LYS A 16 15.23 17.41 -30.10
C LYS A 16 14.81 18.83 -30.52
N ASN A 17 14.79 19.77 -29.55
CA ASN A 17 14.46 21.16 -29.80
C ASN A 17 13.12 21.31 -30.52
N ILE A 18 12.05 20.72 -29.94
CA ILE A 18 10.76 20.60 -30.57
C ILE A 18 9.85 21.79 -30.24
N ASP A 19 9.02 22.13 -31.23
CA ASP A 19 7.92 23.08 -31.10
C ASP A 19 6.59 22.35 -31.10
N VAL A 20 5.72 22.65 -30.12
CA VAL A 20 4.42 21.99 -30.00
C VAL A 20 3.34 23.02 -29.70
N THR A 21 2.19 22.90 -30.36
CA THR A 21 1.00 23.72 -30.10
C THR A 21 -0.11 22.81 -29.58
N ILE A 22 -0.62 23.08 -28.38
CA ILE A 22 -1.62 22.29 -27.68
C ILE A 22 -2.89 23.12 -27.58
N PRO A 23 -4.06 22.67 -28.09
CA PRO A 23 -5.32 23.37 -27.90
C PRO A 23 -5.76 23.34 -26.45
N ARG A 24 -6.34 24.44 -25.95
CA ARG A 24 -6.90 24.52 -24.60
C ARG A 24 -8.35 24.03 -24.58
N ASP A 25 -8.80 23.68 -23.37
CA ASP A 25 -10.17 23.20 -23.09
C ASP A 25 -10.52 21.97 -23.95
N LYS A 26 -9.52 21.08 -24.12
CA LYS A 26 -9.58 19.87 -24.93
C LYS A 26 -8.94 18.70 -24.21
N LEU A 27 -9.36 17.51 -24.62
CA LEU A 27 -8.69 16.27 -24.27
C LEU A 27 -7.57 16.02 -25.28
N VAL A 28 -6.33 16.25 -24.87
CA VAL A 28 -5.12 16.07 -25.68
C VAL A 28 -4.39 14.84 -25.23
N VAL A 29 -4.15 13.89 -26.13
CA VAL A 29 -3.41 12.68 -25.82
C VAL A 29 -2.03 12.72 -26.47
N MET A 30 -1.00 12.52 -25.66
CA MET A 30 0.39 12.29 -26.10
C MET A 30 0.68 10.79 -26.19
N THR A 31 1.06 10.34 -27.34
CA THR A 31 1.34 8.94 -27.64
C THR A 31 2.70 8.74 -28.31
N GLY A 32 3.10 7.48 -28.56
CA GLY A 32 4.36 7.10 -29.20
C GLY A 32 5.06 5.96 -28.44
N LEU A 33 6.16 5.45 -28.97
CA LEU A 33 6.92 4.33 -28.38
C LEU A 33 7.37 4.61 -26.94
N SER A 34 7.59 3.56 -26.14
CA SER A 34 8.22 3.69 -24.83
C SER A 34 9.61 4.32 -24.99
N GLY A 35 9.92 5.34 -24.14
CA GLY A 35 11.17 6.09 -24.22
C GLY A 35 11.25 7.08 -25.39
N SER A 36 10.15 7.41 -26.09
CA SER A 36 10.16 8.38 -27.19
C SER A 36 10.24 9.86 -26.76
N GLY A 37 10.01 10.17 -25.46
CA GLY A 37 10.07 11.53 -24.92
C GLY A 37 8.72 12.12 -24.51
N LYS A 38 7.64 11.32 -24.45
CA LYS A 38 6.31 11.76 -24.03
C LYS A 38 6.30 12.40 -22.65
N SER A 39 6.79 11.65 -21.66
CA SER A 39 6.85 12.11 -20.27
C SER A 39 7.80 13.30 -20.11
N SER A 40 8.89 13.36 -20.90
CA SER A 40 9.81 14.50 -20.92
C SER A 40 9.13 15.78 -21.37
N LEU A 41 8.23 15.71 -22.38
CA LEU A 41 7.44 16.87 -22.82
C LEU A 41 6.35 17.21 -21.79
N ALA A 42 5.56 16.22 -21.35
CA ALA A 42 4.40 16.45 -20.49
C ALA A 42 4.81 16.89 -19.09
N PHE A 43 5.73 16.15 -18.42
CA PHE A 43 6.07 16.35 -17.02
C PHE A 43 7.34 17.19 -16.83
N ASP A 44 8.45 16.84 -17.49
CA ASP A 44 9.73 17.51 -17.26
C ASP A 44 9.80 18.89 -17.95
N THR A 45 8.88 19.18 -18.89
CA THR A 45 8.82 20.47 -19.59
C THR A 45 7.58 21.27 -19.22
N ILE A 46 6.36 20.80 -19.58
CA ILE A 46 5.13 21.58 -19.46
C ILE A 46 4.71 21.71 -18.00
N TYR A 47 4.62 20.58 -17.27
CA TYR A 47 4.26 20.60 -15.86
C TYR A 47 5.30 21.32 -15.01
N ALA A 48 6.59 21.03 -15.21
CA ALA A 48 7.68 21.64 -14.46
C ALA A 48 7.68 23.16 -14.59
N GLU A 49 7.45 23.70 -15.80
CA GLU A 49 7.36 25.14 -16.01
C GLU A 49 6.08 25.74 -15.41
N GLY A 50 4.94 25.04 -15.50
CA GLY A 50 3.69 25.45 -14.87
C GLY A 50 3.81 25.57 -13.36
N GLN A 51 4.40 24.55 -12.74
CA GLN A 51 4.64 24.51 -11.29
C GLN A 51 5.67 25.54 -10.85
N ARG A 52 6.77 25.74 -11.62
CA ARG A 52 7.76 26.77 -11.36
C ARG A 52 7.13 28.14 -11.30
N ARG A 53 6.32 28.50 -12.30
CA ARG A 53 5.60 29.80 -12.36
C ARG A 53 4.64 29.98 -11.21
N TYR A 54 3.94 28.90 -10.82
CA TYR A 54 3.03 28.91 -9.67
C TYR A 54 3.81 29.19 -8.38
N VAL A 55 4.90 28.47 -8.13
CA VAL A 55 5.77 28.67 -6.94
C VAL A 55 6.38 30.07 -6.94
N GLU A 56 6.81 30.60 -8.07
CA GLU A 56 7.32 31.97 -8.18
C GLU A 56 6.28 33.03 -7.84
N SER A 57 5.01 32.76 -8.07
CA SER A 57 3.91 33.68 -7.72
C SER A 57 3.62 33.76 -6.22
N LEU A 58 4.11 32.78 -5.44
CA LEU A 58 3.89 32.72 -4.00
C LEU A 58 4.80 33.69 -3.23
N SER A 59 4.46 33.93 -1.95
CA SER A 59 5.27 34.77 -1.06
C SER A 59 6.69 34.21 -0.89
N SER A 60 7.66 35.06 -0.59
CA SER A 60 9.06 34.66 -0.32
C SER A 60 9.17 33.61 0.79
N TYR A 61 8.30 33.69 1.79
CA TYR A 61 8.23 32.71 2.87
C TYR A 61 7.79 31.32 2.36
N ALA A 62 6.72 31.25 1.57
CA ALA A 62 6.25 30.00 0.98
C ALA A 62 7.28 29.37 0.04
N ARG A 63 7.98 30.19 -0.76
CA ARG A 63 9.06 29.72 -1.65
C ARG A 63 10.24 29.11 -0.89
N MET A 64 10.56 29.62 0.31
CA MET A 64 11.63 29.08 1.15
C MET A 64 11.33 27.66 1.63
N PHE A 65 10.04 27.31 1.84
CA PHE A 65 9.62 25.96 2.22
C PHE A 65 9.49 24.99 1.03
N LEU A 66 9.04 25.49 -0.14
CA LEU A 66 8.82 24.66 -1.32
C LEU A 66 10.08 24.39 -2.14
N GLY A 67 11.16 25.12 -1.84
CA GLY A 67 12.41 25.04 -2.60
C GLY A 67 12.35 25.83 -3.92
N GLN A 68 13.52 26.06 -4.51
CA GLN A 68 13.66 26.66 -5.83
C GLN A 68 13.62 25.54 -6.86
N MET A 69 12.71 25.64 -7.83
CA MET A 69 12.61 24.66 -8.90
C MET A 69 13.53 25.08 -10.06
N ASP A 70 14.24 24.13 -10.61
CA ASP A 70 15.06 24.36 -11.80
C ASP A 70 14.17 24.69 -13.00
N LYS A 71 14.64 25.64 -13.82
CA LYS A 71 13.96 25.96 -15.08
C LYS A 71 14.14 24.81 -16.06
N PRO A 72 13.07 24.24 -16.63
CA PRO A 72 13.20 23.24 -17.67
C PRO A 72 13.93 23.80 -18.90
N ASP A 73 14.62 22.93 -19.64
CA ASP A 73 15.32 23.31 -20.86
C ASP A 73 14.32 23.52 -22.01
N VAL A 74 13.79 24.72 -22.05
CA VAL A 74 12.81 25.17 -23.04
C VAL A 74 13.02 26.68 -23.29
N ASP A 75 12.83 27.14 -24.52
CA ASP A 75 12.99 28.55 -24.85
C ASP A 75 11.89 29.36 -24.16
N TYR A 76 10.63 29.05 -24.44
CA TYR A 76 9.48 29.62 -23.73
C TYR A 76 8.22 28.77 -23.86
N ILE A 77 7.28 28.96 -22.92
CA ILE A 77 5.93 28.38 -23.00
C ILE A 77 4.91 29.51 -22.76
N GLU A 78 3.97 29.67 -23.68
CA GLU A 78 2.86 30.61 -23.56
C GLU A 78 1.53 29.90 -23.33
N GLY A 79 0.56 30.61 -22.72
CA GLY A 79 -0.80 30.11 -22.54
C GLY A 79 -0.98 29.07 -21.44
N LEU A 80 0.03 28.85 -20.57
CA LEU A 80 -0.10 27.92 -19.44
C LEU A 80 -1.15 28.37 -18.44
N SER A 81 -2.03 27.44 -18.07
CA SER A 81 -2.88 27.51 -16.87
C SER A 81 -2.15 26.93 -15.66
N PRO A 82 -2.69 27.15 -14.44
CA PRO A 82 -2.24 26.37 -13.28
C PRO A 82 -2.26 24.88 -13.59
N ALA A 83 -1.13 24.19 -13.36
CA ALA A 83 -0.97 22.81 -13.76
C ALA A 83 -1.04 21.86 -12.55
N ILE A 84 -1.79 20.77 -12.68
CA ILE A 84 -1.90 19.69 -11.70
C ILE A 84 -1.44 18.40 -12.37
N SER A 85 -0.47 17.73 -11.74
CA SER A 85 0.02 16.42 -12.19
C SER A 85 -0.64 15.29 -11.40
N ILE A 86 -1.05 14.25 -12.10
CA ILE A 86 -1.55 13.00 -11.54
C ILE A 86 -0.68 11.87 -12.10
N ASP A 87 0.46 11.67 -11.45
CA ASP A 87 1.46 10.66 -11.79
C ASP A 87 1.23 9.32 -11.08
N GLN A 88 1.92 8.29 -11.57
CA GLN A 88 1.81 6.92 -11.06
C GLN A 88 2.72 6.64 -9.85
N LYS A 89 3.71 7.49 -9.58
CA LYS A 89 4.90 7.16 -8.78
C LYS A 89 4.74 7.11 -7.25
N THR A 90 3.61 7.45 -6.64
CA THR A 90 3.57 7.57 -5.18
C THR A 90 2.37 6.88 -4.52
N THR A 91 2.51 5.58 -4.23
CA THR A 91 1.75 5.00 -3.12
C THR A 91 2.37 5.49 -1.82
N SER A 92 1.56 6.12 -0.96
CA SER A 92 2.01 6.49 0.38
C SER A 92 2.39 5.22 1.15
N LYS A 93 3.65 5.09 1.54
CA LYS A 93 4.11 3.99 2.42
C LYS A 93 3.76 4.21 3.89
N ASN A 94 3.03 5.27 4.21
CA ASN A 94 2.62 5.54 5.58
C ASN A 94 1.52 4.53 5.98
N PRO A 95 1.73 3.66 6.98
CA PRO A 95 0.77 2.65 7.39
C PRO A 95 -0.52 3.24 7.99
N ARG A 96 -0.52 4.54 8.32
CA ARG A 96 -1.70 5.26 8.80
C ARG A 96 -2.57 5.83 7.69
N SER A 97 -2.07 5.91 6.45
CA SER A 97 -2.87 6.39 5.32
C SER A 97 -3.85 5.33 4.85
N THR A 98 -5.12 5.70 4.73
CA THR A 98 -6.19 4.85 4.17
C THR A 98 -6.84 5.55 2.99
N VAL A 99 -7.64 4.83 2.20
CA VAL A 99 -8.44 5.43 1.12
C VAL A 99 -9.26 6.60 1.67
N GLY A 100 -9.95 6.42 2.80
CA GLY A 100 -10.77 7.46 3.42
C GLY A 100 -9.99 8.71 3.82
N THR A 101 -8.74 8.59 4.28
CA THR A 101 -7.92 9.75 4.66
C THR A 101 -7.29 10.44 3.44
N VAL A 102 -6.93 9.70 2.39
CA VAL A 102 -6.37 10.28 1.16
C VAL A 102 -7.43 11.03 0.36
N THR A 103 -8.69 10.56 0.39
CA THR A 103 -9.82 11.21 -0.26
C THR A 103 -10.47 12.31 0.58
N GLU A 104 -9.98 12.52 1.80
CA GLU A 104 -10.55 13.43 2.81
C GLU A 104 -11.98 13.08 3.24
N ILE A 105 -12.57 11.99 2.75
CA ILE A 105 -13.91 11.54 3.14
C ILE A 105 -13.96 11.26 4.64
N TYR A 106 -12.89 10.69 5.20
CA TYR A 106 -12.80 10.37 6.62
C TYR A 106 -12.93 11.61 7.52
N ASP A 107 -12.53 12.79 7.05
CA ASP A 107 -12.67 14.04 7.80
C ASP A 107 -14.13 14.46 7.92
N TYR A 108 -14.92 14.28 6.85
CA TYR A 108 -16.37 14.50 6.89
C TYR A 108 -17.07 13.44 7.74
N LEU A 109 -16.63 12.17 7.70
CA LEU A 109 -17.18 11.12 8.57
C LEU A 109 -16.94 11.43 10.05
N ARG A 110 -15.74 11.85 10.42
CA ARG A 110 -15.45 12.26 11.81
C ARG A 110 -16.36 13.40 12.27
N LEU A 111 -16.64 14.34 11.38
CA LEU A 111 -17.55 15.45 11.66
C LEU A 111 -18.99 14.97 11.81
N LEU A 112 -19.44 14.06 10.94
CA LEU A 112 -20.78 13.47 10.98
C LEU A 112 -21.02 12.72 12.30
N TRP A 113 -20.12 11.77 12.65
CA TRP A 113 -20.22 11.01 13.90
C TRP A 113 -20.15 11.88 15.15
N ALA A 114 -19.35 12.96 15.12
CA ALA A 114 -19.27 13.89 16.25
C ALA A 114 -20.53 14.74 16.43
N ARG A 115 -21.29 15.03 15.37
CA ARG A 115 -22.42 15.97 15.42
C ARG A 115 -23.78 15.33 15.50
N VAL A 116 -23.97 14.15 14.88
CA VAL A 116 -25.26 13.45 14.87
C VAL A 116 -25.17 12.04 15.45
N GLY A 117 -23.98 11.61 15.88
CA GLY A 117 -23.77 10.28 16.43
C GLY A 117 -24.43 10.10 17.80
N THR A 118 -24.99 8.92 18.02
CA THR A 118 -25.59 8.49 19.28
C THR A 118 -24.58 7.65 20.05
N PRO A 119 -24.10 8.09 21.21
CA PRO A 119 -23.14 7.34 22.02
C PRO A 119 -23.82 6.22 22.79
N HIS A 120 -23.13 5.09 22.87
CA HIS A 120 -23.54 3.91 23.63
C HIS A 120 -22.47 3.54 24.67
N CYS A 121 -22.87 2.84 25.70
CA CYS A 121 -21.92 2.33 26.70
C CYS A 121 -21.06 1.21 26.10
N PRO A 122 -19.72 1.31 26.09
CA PRO A 122 -18.83 0.29 25.51
C PRO A 122 -18.87 -1.06 26.27
N LYS A 123 -19.52 -1.12 27.47
CA LYS A 123 -19.68 -2.36 28.24
C LYS A 123 -21.06 -3.00 28.09
N CYS A 124 -22.12 -2.23 28.27
CA CYS A 124 -23.49 -2.78 28.28
C CYS A 124 -24.30 -2.46 27.03
N GLY A 125 -23.79 -1.61 26.12
CA GLY A 125 -24.47 -1.25 24.86
C GLY A 125 -25.65 -0.28 24.99
N LYS A 126 -26.02 0.14 26.22
CA LYS A 126 -27.12 1.10 26.41
C LYS A 126 -26.78 2.45 25.80
N GLU A 127 -27.77 3.09 25.20
CA GLU A 127 -27.66 4.48 24.73
C GLU A 127 -27.38 5.43 25.90
N ILE A 128 -26.44 6.32 25.70
CA ILE A 128 -26.06 7.33 26.70
C ILE A 128 -26.52 8.69 26.21
N ARG A 129 -27.32 9.39 27.03
CA ARG A 129 -27.80 10.75 26.73
C ARG A 129 -27.23 11.76 27.72
N GLN A 130 -27.01 12.98 27.27
CA GLN A 130 -26.82 14.11 28.15
C GLN A 130 -28.18 14.60 28.66
N GLN A 131 -28.19 14.93 29.92
CA GLN A 131 -29.38 15.55 30.53
C GLN A 131 -29.05 17.02 30.86
N THR A 132 -29.90 17.93 30.47
CA THR A 132 -29.80 19.31 30.95
C THR A 132 -30.24 19.39 32.41
N ILE A 133 -29.77 20.42 33.14
CA ILE A 133 -30.18 20.65 34.53
C ILE A 133 -31.72 20.71 34.61
N ASP A 134 -32.36 21.43 33.70
CA ASP A 134 -33.85 21.52 33.67
C ASP A 134 -34.51 20.13 33.53
N GLN A 135 -34.02 19.28 32.65
CA GLN A 135 -34.52 17.91 32.50
C GLN A 135 -34.34 17.07 33.77
N ILE A 136 -33.17 17.24 34.46
CA ILE A 136 -32.92 16.56 35.74
C ILE A 136 -33.93 17.07 36.78
N ILE A 137 -34.16 18.38 36.87
CA ILE A 137 -35.09 18.99 37.77
C ILE A 137 -36.53 18.54 37.51
N ASP A 138 -36.96 18.53 36.24
CA ASP A 138 -38.29 18.07 35.84
C ASP A 138 -38.54 16.61 36.23
N GLN A 139 -37.55 15.74 36.03
CA GLN A 139 -37.62 14.32 36.42
C GLN A 139 -37.67 14.15 37.95
N VAL A 140 -36.95 14.95 38.71
CA VAL A 140 -36.94 14.90 40.16
C VAL A 140 -38.26 15.45 40.73
N LEU A 141 -38.80 16.53 40.15
CA LEU A 141 -40.10 17.12 40.56
C LEU A 141 -41.28 16.22 40.18
N ALA A 142 -41.15 15.33 39.18
CA ALA A 142 -42.15 14.34 38.85
C ALA A 142 -42.29 13.19 39.87
N LEU A 143 -41.42 13.13 40.87
CA LEU A 143 -41.51 12.18 41.99
C LEU A 143 -42.72 12.53 42.87
N PRO A 144 -43.34 11.52 43.55
CA PRO A 144 -44.49 11.74 44.41
C PRO A 144 -44.23 12.81 45.47
N GLU A 145 -45.22 13.68 45.72
CA GLU A 145 -45.19 14.69 46.77
C GLU A 145 -44.96 14.04 48.17
N GLY A 146 -44.08 14.65 48.94
CA GLY A 146 -43.64 14.16 50.26
C GLY A 146 -42.44 13.22 50.20
N THR A 147 -41.93 12.88 49.00
CA THR A 147 -40.70 12.08 48.86
C THR A 147 -39.51 12.83 49.45
N ARG A 148 -38.74 12.14 50.31
CA ARG A 148 -37.51 12.69 50.89
C ARG A 148 -36.33 12.31 50.06
N ILE A 149 -35.58 13.28 49.56
CA ILE A 149 -34.43 13.10 48.69
C ILE A 149 -33.16 13.72 49.30
N GLN A 150 -32.01 13.18 48.92
CA GLN A 150 -30.70 13.81 49.12
C GLN A 150 -30.06 14.08 47.76
N VAL A 151 -29.65 15.32 47.55
CA VAL A 151 -28.83 15.69 46.37
C VAL A 151 -27.36 15.50 46.72
N MET A 152 -26.69 14.63 45.99
CA MET A 152 -25.30 14.26 46.23
C MET A 152 -24.41 14.46 45.00
N ALA A 153 -23.17 14.86 45.27
CA ALA A 153 -22.11 14.99 44.28
C ALA A 153 -21.11 13.83 44.37
N PRO A 154 -21.04 12.91 43.40
CA PRO A 154 -20.06 11.81 43.41
C PRO A 154 -18.67 12.34 43.01
N VAL A 155 -17.82 12.63 44.00
CA VAL A 155 -16.48 13.22 43.79
C VAL A 155 -15.43 12.14 43.50
N ILE A 156 -15.55 10.97 44.11
CA ILE A 156 -14.66 9.82 43.86
C ILE A 156 -15.50 8.62 43.48
N ARG A 157 -15.13 7.95 42.38
CA ARG A 157 -15.79 6.72 41.92
C ARG A 157 -14.73 5.67 41.58
N GLY A 158 -14.72 4.57 42.33
CA GLY A 158 -13.89 3.39 42.07
C GLY A 158 -12.38 3.64 42.10
N LYS A 159 -11.89 4.67 42.78
CA LYS A 159 -10.48 4.98 42.91
C LYS A 159 -9.90 4.46 44.22
N LYS A 160 -8.65 3.94 44.17
CA LYS A 160 -7.90 3.53 45.36
C LYS A 160 -7.30 4.76 46.05
N GLY A 161 -7.24 4.74 47.37
CA GLY A 161 -6.63 5.78 48.19
C GLY A 161 -7.41 6.09 49.44
N GLU A 162 -6.79 6.77 50.40
CA GLU A 162 -7.41 7.20 51.67
C GLU A 162 -8.28 8.47 51.48
N HIS A 163 -8.07 9.20 50.39
CA HIS A 163 -8.84 10.40 49.94
C HIS A 163 -9.04 11.47 51.00
N THR A 164 -8.12 11.61 51.98
CA THR A 164 -8.20 12.56 53.08
C THR A 164 -8.38 14.00 52.60
N LYS A 165 -7.68 14.37 51.54
CA LYS A 165 -7.78 15.70 50.95
C LYS A 165 -9.20 16.02 50.46
N VAL A 166 -9.96 15.06 49.94
CA VAL A 166 -11.33 15.25 49.46
C VAL A 166 -12.25 15.58 50.62
N PHE A 167 -12.09 14.92 51.77
CA PHE A 167 -12.86 15.20 52.96
C PHE A 167 -12.52 16.60 53.55
N GLU A 168 -11.23 16.95 53.56
CA GLU A 168 -10.76 18.30 54.01
C GLU A 168 -11.31 19.38 53.10
N ASP A 169 -11.26 19.23 51.80
CA ASP A 169 -11.77 20.21 50.84
C ASP A 169 -13.30 20.34 50.95
N ALA A 170 -14.04 19.21 51.08
CA ALA A 170 -15.48 19.23 51.32
C ALA A 170 -15.83 19.97 52.65
N LYS A 171 -15.11 19.71 53.73
CA LYS A 171 -15.31 20.38 55.02
C LYS A 171 -15.00 21.87 54.94
N ARG A 172 -13.92 22.25 54.24
CA ARG A 172 -13.53 23.65 54.02
C ARG A 172 -14.58 24.42 53.20
N SER A 173 -15.23 23.72 52.26
CA SER A 173 -16.31 24.29 51.45
C SER A 173 -17.66 24.35 52.15
N GLY A 174 -17.73 23.95 53.46
CA GLY A 174 -18.93 24.10 54.29
C GLY A 174 -19.92 22.94 54.24
N TYR A 175 -19.56 21.82 53.61
CA TYR A 175 -20.39 20.63 53.64
C TYR A 175 -20.23 19.91 54.98
N VAL A 176 -21.32 19.26 55.41
CA VAL A 176 -21.40 18.65 56.75
C VAL A 176 -21.25 17.11 56.66
N ARG A 177 -21.71 16.53 55.55
CA ARG A 177 -21.80 15.07 55.43
C ARG A 177 -21.34 14.53 54.09
N VAL A 178 -20.78 13.34 54.13
CA VAL A 178 -20.40 12.55 52.94
C VAL A 178 -20.92 11.14 53.08
N ARG A 179 -21.19 10.51 51.94
CA ARG A 179 -21.43 9.08 51.86
C ARG A 179 -20.16 8.41 51.30
N ALA A 180 -19.52 7.54 52.01
CA ALA A 180 -18.38 6.77 51.55
C ALA A 180 -18.70 5.28 51.56
N ASP A 181 -18.57 4.61 50.42
CA ASP A 181 -18.90 3.20 50.20
C ASP A 181 -20.30 2.79 50.73
N GLY A 182 -21.28 3.64 50.53
CA GLY A 182 -22.65 3.47 50.95
C GLY A 182 -22.95 3.92 52.37
N ASN A 183 -21.93 4.15 53.22
CA ASN A 183 -22.07 4.58 54.61
C ASN A 183 -22.02 6.10 54.75
N LEU A 184 -22.89 6.65 55.59
CA LEU A 184 -22.96 8.07 55.88
C LEU A 184 -21.97 8.41 57.00
N TYR A 185 -21.15 9.44 56.77
CA TYR A 185 -20.18 9.97 57.74
C TYR A 185 -20.38 11.49 57.90
N ASP A 186 -20.19 11.94 59.14
CA ASP A 186 -20.09 13.37 59.44
C ASP A 186 -18.67 13.84 59.16
N LEU A 187 -18.48 14.95 58.46
CA LEU A 187 -17.15 15.47 58.14
C LEU A 187 -16.38 16.02 59.37
N ASP A 188 -17.04 16.08 60.53
CA ASP A 188 -16.38 16.37 61.82
C ASP A 188 -15.70 15.15 62.42
N GLU A 189 -16.05 13.97 62.00
CA GLU A 189 -15.44 12.69 62.41
C GLU A 189 -14.19 12.36 61.55
N GLU A 190 -13.27 11.59 62.14
CA GLU A 190 -12.10 11.09 61.40
C GLU A 190 -12.49 9.91 60.51
N ILE A 191 -12.57 10.14 59.20
CA ILE A 191 -12.94 9.15 58.21
C ILE A 191 -11.67 8.42 57.73
N LYS A 192 -11.52 7.14 58.05
CA LYS A 192 -10.38 6.30 57.65
C LYS A 192 -10.83 5.33 56.57
N LEU A 193 -10.31 5.48 55.35
CA LEU A 193 -10.50 4.54 54.26
C LEU A 193 -9.24 3.69 54.01
N GLU A 194 -9.42 2.46 53.51
CA GLU A 194 -8.33 1.58 53.20
C GLU A 194 -7.59 1.95 51.93
N LYS A 195 -6.30 2.27 52.01
CA LYS A 195 -5.46 2.73 50.91
C LYS A 195 -5.49 1.85 49.63
N ASN A 196 -5.64 0.53 49.81
CA ASN A 196 -5.56 -0.43 48.70
C ASN A 196 -6.92 -0.86 48.16
N LYS A 197 -8.02 -0.42 48.72
CA LYS A 197 -9.39 -0.65 48.20
C LYS A 197 -9.85 0.47 47.29
N LYS A 198 -10.80 0.15 46.42
CA LYS A 198 -11.49 1.17 45.59
C LYS A 198 -12.67 1.72 46.40
N HIS A 199 -12.76 3.04 46.45
CA HIS A 199 -13.77 3.74 47.20
C HIS A 199 -14.66 4.58 46.30
N ASN A 200 -15.93 4.76 46.74
CA ASN A 200 -16.88 5.74 46.17
C ASN A 200 -17.19 6.76 47.23
N ILE A 201 -17.04 8.05 46.91
CA ILE A 201 -17.30 9.16 47.87
C ILE A 201 -18.24 10.14 47.20
N GLU A 202 -19.40 10.33 47.82
CA GLU A 202 -20.37 11.33 47.42
C GLU A 202 -20.53 12.39 48.52
N VAL A 203 -20.41 13.68 48.14
CA VAL A 203 -20.67 14.81 49.04
C VAL A 203 -22.17 15.10 49.04
N ILE A 204 -22.80 15.15 50.20
CA ILE A 204 -24.23 15.52 50.35
C ILE A 204 -24.35 17.04 50.29
N VAL A 205 -24.95 17.50 49.19
CA VAL A 205 -25.13 18.94 48.93
C VAL A 205 -26.36 19.46 49.64
N ASP A 206 -27.51 18.77 49.54
CA ASP A 206 -28.78 19.18 50.20
C ASP A 206 -29.69 17.97 50.51
N ARG A 207 -30.61 18.19 51.44
CA ARG A 207 -31.69 17.28 51.80
C ARG A 207 -33.04 17.96 51.65
N LEU A 208 -33.85 17.45 50.74
CA LEU A 208 -35.08 18.10 50.31
C LEU A 208 -36.28 17.16 50.46
N ILE A 209 -37.45 17.75 50.54
CA ILE A 209 -38.73 17.04 50.49
C ILE A 209 -39.50 17.58 49.30
N ILE A 210 -39.89 16.72 48.39
CA ILE A 210 -40.66 17.12 47.19
C ILE A 210 -42.00 17.76 47.63
N ARG A 211 -42.17 19.02 47.24
CA ARG A 211 -43.38 19.82 47.51
C ARG A 211 -43.46 20.95 46.49
N GLU A 212 -44.63 21.54 46.38
CA GLU A 212 -44.85 22.70 45.51
C GLU A 212 -43.91 23.88 45.91
N GLY A 213 -43.33 24.55 44.93
CA GLY A 213 -42.40 25.67 45.14
C GLY A 213 -40.93 25.29 45.44
N LEU A 214 -40.55 23.98 45.34
CA LEU A 214 -39.18 23.52 45.60
C LEU A 214 -38.20 23.82 44.44
N GLN A 215 -38.68 24.17 43.26
CA GLN A 215 -37.91 24.24 42.03
C GLN A 215 -36.61 25.04 42.15
N GLN A 216 -36.62 26.26 42.66
CA GLN A 216 -35.45 27.13 42.75
C GLN A 216 -34.32 26.50 43.61
N ARG A 217 -34.68 26.01 44.82
CA ARG A 217 -33.73 25.40 45.74
C ARG A 217 -33.19 24.09 45.21
N LEU A 218 -34.00 23.30 44.51
CA LEU A 218 -33.56 22.06 43.84
C LEU A 218 -32.58 22.41 42.71
N THR A 219 -32.86 23.46 41.93
CA THR A 219 -31.97 23.95 40.90
C THR A 219 -30.61 24.31 41.47
N ASP A 220 -30.55 25.16 42.48
CA ASP A 220 -29.29 25.59 43.13
C ASP A 220 -28.50 24.39 43.68
N SER A 221 -29.21 23.38 44.23
CA SER A 221 -28.57 22.20 44.79
C SER A 221 -28.05 21.28 43.71
N VAL A 222 -28.76 21.09 42.60
CA VAL A 222 -28.37 20.27 41.44
C VAL A 222 -27.19 20.92 40.69
N GLU A 223 -27.21 22.23 40.47
CA GLU A 223 -26.10 22.97 39.88
C GLU A 223 -24.84 22.86 40.73
N THR A 224 -24.96 23.01 42.03
CA THR A 224 -23.83 22.85 42.96
C THR A 224 -23.28 21.45 42.93
N ALA A 225 -24.14 20.41 42.95
CA ALA A 225 -23.72 19.04 42.89
C ALA A 225 -23.03 18.70 41.56
N ALA A 226 -23.56 19.20 40.44
CA ALA A 226 -22.97 19.05 39.10
C ALA A 226 -21.60 19.72 38.98
N ALA A 227 -21.44 20.93 39.53
CA ALA A 227 -20.16 21.64 39.53
C ALA A 227 -19.08 20.92 40.35
N LEU A 228 -19.44 20.37 41.52
CA LEU A 228 -18.51 19.60 42.37
C LEU A 228 -18.04 18.26 41.76
N SER A 229 -18.90 17.60 41.06
CA SER A 229 -18.68 16.25 40.54
C SER A 229 -18.23 16.23 39.09
N GLY A 230 -18.15 17.37 38.41
CA GLY A 230 -17.86 17.46 36.97
C GLY A 230 -19.04 16.99 36.11
N GLY A 231 -20.28 17.30 36.51
CA GLY A 231 -21.50 17.08 35.72
C GLY A 231 -22.34 15.85 36.15
N LEU A 232 -21.96 15.14 37.17
CA LEU A 232 -22.73 14.01 37.71
C LEU A 232 -23.54 14.43 38.94
N VAL A 233 -24.79 14.01 39.04
CA VAL A 233 -25.67 14.26 40.19
C VAL A 233 -26.32 12.94 40.61
N VAL A 234 -26.29 12.66 41.88
CA VAL A 234 -26.99 11.51 42.46
C VAL A 234 -28.10 12.00 43.37
N ILE A 235 -29.34 11.56 43.08
CA ILE A 235 -30.52 11.80 43.92
C ILE A 235 -30.84 10.51 44.66
N ASN A 236 -30.58 10.48 45.95
CA ASN A 236 -30.91 9.32 46.80
C ASN A 236 -32.32 9.45 47.36
N LEU A 237 -33.15 8.42 47.18
CA LEU A 237 -34.49 8.31 47.74
C LEU A 237 -34.39 7.66 49.11
N LEU A 238 -34.47 8.47 50.19
CA LEU A 238 -34.22 8.03 51.56
C LEU A 238 -35.11 6.87 52.08
N ARG A 239 -36.32 6.71 51.55
CA ARG A 239 -37.22 5.64 51.94
C ARG A 239 -37.02 4.34 51.19
N GLU A 240 -36.56 4.44 49.95
CA GLU A 240 -36.41 3.30 49.05
C GLU A 240 -34.96 2.80 48.98
N GLU A 241 -34.04 3.55 49.62
CA GLU A 241 -32.59 3.32 49.55
C GLU A 241 -32.09 3.19 48.09
N LYS A 242 -32.73 3.92 47.16
CA LYS A 242 -32.48 3.89 45.75
C LYS A 242 -31.81 5.17 45.31
N ASP A 243 -30.74 5.02 44.54
CA ASP A 243 -30.03 6.12 43.87
C ASP A 243 -30.54 6.31 42.45
N LEU A 244 -30.92 7.54 42.10
CA LEU A 244 -31.14 8.00 40.75
C LEU A 244 -29.89 8.79 40.32
N VAL A 245 -29.20 8.30 39.31
CA VAL A 245 -27.98 8.94 38.81
C VAL A 245 -28.31 9.73 37.56
N PHE A 246 -27.96 11.01 37.56
CA PHE A 246 -28.16 11.92 36.44
C PHE A 246 -26.77 12.42 35.97
N SER A 247 -26.64 12.72 34.69
CA SER A 247 -25.40 13.20 34.16
C SER A 247 -25.62 14.29 33.11
N GLN A 248 -24.91 15.40 33.26
CA GLN A 248 -24.76 16.42 32.22
C GLN A 248 -23.78 15.99 31.14
N ASN A 249 -22.92 14.99 31.43
CA ASN A 249 -21.98 14.40 30.51
C ASN A 249 -22.54 13.08 29.98
N TYR A 250 -21.98 12.58 28.90
CA TYR A 250 -22.29 11.24 28.37
C TYR A 250 -21.77 10.16 29.35
N ALA A 251 -22.58 9.73 30.29
CA ALA A 251 -22.21 8.72 31.30
C ALA A 251 -23.24 7.60 31.36
N CYS A 252 -22.77 6.36 31.44
CA CYS A 252 -23.65 5.21 31.67
C CYS A 252 -24.00 5.07 33.16
N GLU A 253 -25.26 5.05 33.48
CA GLU A 253 -25.79 4.93 34.85
C GLU A 253 -25.36 3.62 35.50
N ASP A 254 -25.44 2.49 34.76
CA ASP A 254 -25.17 1.15 35.28
C ASP A 254 -23.67 0.85 35.40
N CYS A 255 -22.87 1.27 34.42
CA CYS A 255 -21.46 0.89 34.33
C CYS A 255 -20.50 1.95 34.89
N GLY A 256 -20.97 3.16 35.12
CA GLY A 256 -20.17 4.28 35.62
C GLY A 256 -19.10 4.77 34.63
N ILE A 257 -19.21 4.40 33.36
CA ILE A 257 -18.29 4.85 32.31
C ILE A 257 -18.80 6.21 31.80
N SER A 258 -17.92 7.21 31.78
CA SER A 258 -18.19 8.51 31.18
C SER A 258 -17.47 8.58 29.83
N ILE A 259 -18.16 9.03 28.80
CA ILE A 259 -17.61 9.36 27.49
C ILE A 259 -17.38 10.88 27.49
N GLU A 260 -16.21 11.31 27.06
CA GLU A 260 -15.90 12.74 26.86
C GLU A 260 -16.83 13.34 25.80
N GLU A 261 -16.86 14.67 25.71
CA GLU A 261 -17.63 15.37 24.70
C GLU A 261 -17.30 14.85 23.30
N LEU A 262 -18.33 14.57 22.48
CA LEU A 262 -18.17 14.07 21.14
C LEU A 262 -17.53 15.12 20.23
N THR A 263 -16.23 15.00 20.03
CA THR A 263 -15.44 15.86 19.14
C THR A 263 -14.88 15.08 17.96
N PRO A 264 -14.64 15.72 16.81
CA PRO A 264 -14.02 15.04 15.65
C PRO A 264 -12.67 14.38 15.94
N ARG A 265 -11.93 14.84 16.96
CA ARG A 265 -10.65 14.24 17.40
C ARG A 265 -10.82 12.84 17.97
N MET A 266 -11.95 12.59 18.63
CA MET A 266 -12.29 11.28 19.21
C MET A 266 -12.40 10.18 18.16
N PHE A 267 -12.72 10.53 16.92
CA PHE A 267 -12.86 9.59 15.80
C PHE A 267 -11.63 9.53 14.91
N SER A 268 -10.52 10.16 15.30
CA SER A 268 -9.26 10.14 14.56
C SER A 268 -8.31 9.08 15.10
N PHE A 269 -7.98 8.09 14.30
CA PHE A 269 -6.95 7.11 14.65
C PHE A 269 -5.51 7.67 14.53
N ASN A 270 -5.34 8.86 13.96
CA ASN A 270 -4.06 9.58 13.92
C ASN A 270 -3.84 10.49 15.13
N ASN A 271 -4.84 10.59 16.02
CA ASN A 271 -4.80 11.43 17.21
C ASN A 271 -4.86 10.55 18.47
N PRO A 272 -4.03 10.80 19.50
CA PRO A 272 -4.04 10.03 20.75
C PRO A 272 -5.39 10.00 21.48
N PHE A 273 -6.26 10.99 21.25
CA PHE A 273 -7.62 11.01 21.83
C PHE A 273 -8.51 9.91 21.29
N GLY A 274 -8.41 9.58 20.00
CA GLY A 274 -9.23 8.54 19.37
C GLY A 274 -8.52 7.24 19.10
N ALA A 275 -7.21 7.25 18.99
CA ALA A 275 -6.40 6.08 18.63
C ALA A 275 -6.42 5.00 19.72
N CYS A 276 -6.49 3.74 19.31
CA CYS A 276 -6.28 2.61 20.21
C CYS A 276 -4.91 2.71 20.90
N PRO A 277 -4.82 2.66 22.24
CA PRO A 277 -3.56 2.84 22.95
C PRO A 277 -2.55 1.72 22.69
N ALA A 278 -3.00 0.49 22.43
CA ALA A 278 -2.13 -0.67 22.22
C ALA A 278 -1.40 -0.65 20.87
N CYS A 279 -2.05 -0.16 19.80
CA CYS A 279 -1.45 -0.07 18.45
C CYS A 279 -1.22 1.37 17.97
N THR A 280 -1.50 2.36 18.81
CA THR A 280 -1.38 3.79 18.47
C THR A 280 -2.08 4.17 17.15
N GLY A 281 -3.22 3.53 16.85
CA GLY A 281 -4.03 3.78 15.67
C GLY A 281 -3.61 3.03 14.39
N LEU A 282 -2.64 2.13 14.47
CA LEU A 282 -2.22 1.32 13.31
C LEU A 282 -3.21 0.21 12.96
N GLY A 283 -3.92 -0.33 13.97
CA GLY A 283 -4.84 -1.47 13.80
C GLY A 283 -4.13 -2.82 13.79
N SER A 284 -2.85 -2.85 13.49
CA SER A 284 -2.00 -4.06 13.48
C SER A 284 -0.77 -3.89 14.35
N GLN A 285 -0.12 -4.99 14.64
CA GLN A 285 1.19 -5.06 15.30
C GLN A 285 2.06 -6.05 14.54
N LEU A 286 3.31 -5.68 14.33
CA LEU A 286 4.29 -6.58 13.77
C LEU A 286 4.73 -7.58 14.86
N LYS A 287 4.48 -8.87 14.66
CA LYS A 287 4.84 -9.94 15.58
C LYS A 287 5.67 -10.99 14.90
N VAL A 288 6.58 -11.62 15.65
CA VAL A 288 7.32 -12.78 15.14
C VAL A 288 6.34 -13.92 14.90
N ASP A 289 6.37 -14.46 13.69
CA ASP A 289 5.49 -15.55 13.28
C ASP A 289 6.21 -16.89 13.38
N PRO A 290 5.72 -17.84 14.22
CA PRO A 290 6.30 -19.16 14.34
C PRO A 290 6.39 -19.91 13.00
N ALA A 291 5.45 -19.73 12.10
CA ALA A 291 5.47 -20.39 10.79
C ALA A 291 6.58 -19.86 9.86
N LEU A 292 6.98 -18.59 10.02
CA LEU A 292 8.14 -18.03 9.30
C LEU A 292 9.47 -18.41 9.96
N VAL A 293 9.45 -18.69 11.27
CA VAL A 293 10.61 -19.21 12.00
C VAL A 293 10.88 -20.67 11.65
N VAL A 294 9.81 -21.46 11.47
CA VAL A 294 9.85 -22.89 11.10
C VAL A 294 8.99 -23.09 9.85
N PRO A 295 9.52 -22.78 8.65
CA PRO A 295 8.72 -22.82 7.42
C PRO A 295 8.47 -24.25 6.89
N ASP A 296 9.28 -25.24 7.28
CA ASP A 296 9.10 -26.65 6.90
C ASP A 296 9.12 -27.55 8.14
N GLU A 297 7.94 -27.94 8.59
CA GLU A 297 7.77 -28.79 9.76
C GLU A 297 8.17 -30.26 9.52
N LYS A 298 8.43 -30.67 8.27
CA LYS A 298 8.90 -32.00 7.93
C LYS A 298 10.38 -32.18 8.26
N LEU A 299 11.13 -31.10 8.35
CA LEU A 299 12.54 -31.12 8.70
C LEU A 299 12.74 -31.26 10.20
N SER A 300 13.86 -31.88 10.58
CA SER A 300 14.32 -31.87 11.98
C SER A 300 15.07 -30.56 12.28
N ILE A 301 15.28 -30.31 13.56
CA ILE A 301 16.06 -29.13 14.00
C ILE A 301 17.47 -29.17 13.41
N LEU A 302 18.10 -30.34 13.33
CA LEU A 302 19.42 -30.53 12.70
C LEU A 302 19.40 -30.39 11.18
N ASP A 303 18.28 -30.73 10.54
CA ASP A 303 18.12 -30.59 9.10
C ASP A 303 17.74 -29.17 8.65
N GLY A 304 17.58 -28.24 9.62
CA GLY A 304 17.35 -26.84 9.37
C GLY A 304 15.87 -26.45 9.36
N ALA A 305 15.02 -27.11 10.16
CA ALA A 305 13.64 -26.70 10.38
C ALA A 305 13.56 -25.24 10.84
N ILE A 306 14.47 -24.82 11.72
CA ILE A 306 14.53 -23.46 12.25
C ILE A 306 15.36 -22.58 11.30
N GLN A 307 14.75 -21.54 10.75
CA GLN A 307 15.40 -20.60 9.82
C GLN A 307 15.55 -19.20 10.37
N ALA A 308 15.51 -19.03 11.69
CA ALA A 308 15.70 -17.74 12.32
C ALA A 308 17.18 -17.31 12.29
N SER A 309 17.42 -16.01 12.04
CA SER A 309 18.76 -15.41 12.05
C SER A 309 19.47 -15.64 13.38
N GLY A 310 20.68 -16.22 13.33
CA GLY A 310 21.46 -16.62 14.51
C GLY A 310 21.10 -17.99 15.09
N TRP A 311 20.04 -18.64 14.62
CA TRP A 311 19.58 -19.96 15.11
C TRP A 311 19.54 -21.04 14.03
N GLY A 312 19.60 -20.69 12.75
CA GLY A 312 19.47 -21.63 11.62
C GLY A 312 20.67 -22.54 11.38
N ASN A 313 21.87 -22.19 11.85
CA ASN A 313 23.08 -22.98 11.64
C ASN A 313 23.43 -23.83 12.87
N ILE A 314 22.61 -24.84 13.15
CA ILE A 314 22.68 -25.67 14.37
C ILE A 314 23.72 -26.79 14.22
N ARG A 315 24.21 -27.05 13.01
CA ARG A 315 25.22 -28.10 12.72
C ARG A 315 26.65 -27.73 13.16
N SER A 316 26.92 -26.45 13.41
CA SER A 316 28.20 -25.97 13.89
C SER A 316 28.32 -26.06 15.41
N ASP A 317 29.53 -26.14 15.97
CA ASP A 317 29.82 -26.09 17.43
C ASP A 317 29.56 -24.66 18.00
N GLY A 318 28.46 -24.07 17.62
CA GLY A 318 28.08 -22.73 17.98
C GLY A 318 27.19 -22.65 19.23
N ILE A 319 26.95 -21.41 19.67
CA ILE A 319 26.11 -21.13 20.86
C ILE A 319 24.69 -21.72 20.70
N SER A 320 24.12 -21.65 19.49
CA SER A 320 22.80 -22.21 19.19
C SER A 320 22.72 -23.71 19.46
N ARG A 321 23.77 -24.46 19.06
CA ARG A 321 23.87 -25.89 19.27
C ARG A 321 23.89 -26.25 20.76
N MET A 322 24.65 -25.51 21.54
CA MET A 322 24.75 -25.70 23.00
C MET A 322 23.38 -25.54 23.70
N TYR A 323 22.58 -24.56 23.29
CA TYR A 323 21.21 -24.40 23.82
C TYR A 323 20.29 -25.54 23.41
N PHE A 324 20.33 -25.98 22.15
CA PHE A 324 19.48 -27.08 21.69
C PHE A 324 19.86 -28.44 22.32
N ASP A 325 21.15 -28.72 22.51
CA ASP A 325 21.59 -29.91 23.21
C ASP A 325 21.12 -29.91 24.68
N ALA A 326 21.20 -28.77 25.36
CA ALA A 326 20.70 -28.65 26.73
C ALA A 326 19.18 -28.79 26.85
N LEU A 327 18.43 -28.22 25.90
CA LEU A 327 16.98 -28.36 25.80
C LEU A 327 16.59 -29.81 25.54
N ALA A 328 17.24 -30.47 24.56
CA ALA A 328 16.98 -31.87 24.22
C ALA A 328 17.23 -32.81 25.42
N LYS A 329 18.32 -32.58 26.17
CA LYS A 329 18.64 -33.33 27.37
C LYS A 329 17.59 -33.14 28.48
N LYS A 330 17.15 -31.89 28.69
CA LYS A 330 16.27 -31.56 29.80
C LYS A 330 14.81 -31.98 29.55
N TYR A 331 14.32 -31.75 28.30
CA TYR A 331 12.93 -32.02 27.92
C TYR A 331 12.75 -33.34 27.17
N HIS A 332 13.80 -34.16 27.03
CA HIS A 332 13.78 -35.54 26.53
C HIS A 332 13.24 -35.68 25.09
N PHE A 333 13.68 -34.83 24.18
CA PHE A 333 13.37 -34.92 22.74
C PHE A 333 14.64 -35.09 21.89
N SER A 334 14.49 -35.56 20.67
CA SER A 334 15.61 -35.70 19.72
C SER A 334 15.70 -34.54 18.74
N LEU A 335 16.92 -34.01 18.56
CA LEU A 335 17.17 -32.96 17.54
C LEU A 335 17.05 -33.46 16.08
N THR A 336 17.01 -34.78 15.87
CA THR A 336 16.82 -35.42 14.56
C THR A 336 15.35 -35.76 14.29
N GLU A 337 14.47 -35.53 15.25
CA GLU A 337 13.03 -35.75 15.11
C GLU A 337 12.43 -34.61 14.27
N PRO A 338 11.55 -34.92 13.27
CA PRO A 338 10.85 -33.88 12.50
C PRO A 338 10.07 -32.93 13.42
N TRP A 339 10.10 -31.62 13.11
CA TRP A 339 9.41 -30.60 13.92
C TRP A 339 7.93 -30.91 14.16
N LYS A 340 7.22 -31.40 13.14
CA LYS A 340 5.79 -31.77 13.25
C LYS A 340 5.52 -32.83 14.33
N ASP A 341 6.47 -33.74 14.57
CA ASP A 341 6.32 -34.88 15.48
C ASP A 341 6.70 -34.52 16.94
N LEU A 342 7.36 -33.37 17.18
CA LEU A 342 7.64 -32.83 18.52
C LEU A 342 6.34 -32.48 19.24
N THR A 343 6.35 -32.62 20.55
CA THR A 343 5.20 -32.23 21.39
C THR A 343 5.00 -30.72 21.40
N ASP A 344 3.76 -30.26 21.56
CA ASP A 344 3.45 -28.84 21.61
C ASP A 344 4.16 -28.12 22.78
N GLU A 345 4.42 -28.81 23.87
CA GLU A 345 5.20 -28.28 25.00
C GLU A 345 6.63 -27.97 24.60
N VAL A 346 7.30 -28.91 23.92
CA VAL A 346 8.66 -28.71 23.40
C VAL A 346 8.72 -27.61 22.37
N LYS A 347 7.75 -27.55 21.42
CA LYS A 347 7.62 -26.48 20.43
C LYS A 347 7.49 -25.12 21.10
N ASN A 348 6.61 -25.01 22.13
CA ASN A 348 6.42 -23.75 22.85
C ASN A 348 7.68 -23.32 23.61
N ILE A 349 8.40 -24.24 24.23
CA ILE A 349 9.66 -23.95 24.94
C ILE A 349 10.71 -23.43 23.95
N ILE A 350 10.84 -24.05 22.76
CA ILE A 350 11.80 -23.61 21.74
C ILE A 350 11.41 -22.24 21.21
N LEU A 351 10.14 -21.99 20.96
CA LEU A 351 9.67 -20.72 20.39
C LEU A 351 9.65 -19.58 21.42
N TYR A 352 9.18 -19.82 22.63
CA TYR A 352 8.90 -18.76 23.61
C TYR A 352 9.74 -18.84 24.89
N GLY A 353 10.55 -19.89 25.06
CA GLY A 353 11.53 -19.99 26.13
C GLY A 353 11.09 -20.81 27.35
N THR A 354 12.01 -20.92 28.30
CA THR A 354 11.87 -21.76 29.51
C THR A 354 11.17 -21.06 30.68
N GLY A 355 10.55 -19.87 30.47
CA GLY A 355 9.87 -19.13 31.54
C GLY A 355 10.79 -18.67 32.69
N GLY A 356 12.09 -18.54 32.44
CA GLY A 356 13.11 -18.15 33.44
C GLY A 356 13.82 -19.36 34.08
N GLU A 357 13.42 -20.57 33.76
CA GLU A 357 14.10 -21.77 34.25
C GLU A 357 15.49 -21.92 33.59
N LYS A 358 16.53 -22.12 34.42
CA LYS A 358 17.90 -22.19 33.94
C LYS A 358 18.21 -23.56 33.31
N LEU A 359 18.92 -23.51 32.19
CA LEU A 359 19.51 -24.66 31.53
C LEU A 359 20.98 -24.80 31.91
N GLU A 360 21.45 -26.03 31.96
CA GLU A 360 22.87 -26.37 32.13
C GLU A 360 23.52 -26.46 30.75
N LEU A 361 24.25 -25.40 30.37
CA LEU A 361 24.90 -25.25 29.06
C LEU A 361 26.36 -25.67 29.15
N HIS A 362 26.73 -26.73 28.44
CA HIS A 362 28.11 -27.17 28.34
C HIS A 362 28.80 -26.53 27.11
N TYR A 363 29.90 -25.82 27.32
CA TYR A 363 30.70 -25.27 26.24
C TYR A 363 32.10 -25.88 26.21
N ASP A 364 32.53 -26.19 24.98
CA ASP A 364 33.88 -26.67 24.66
C ASP A 364 34.43 -25.83 23.52
N GLN A 365 35.10 -24.75 23.86
CA GLN A 365 35.65 -23.82 22.87
C GLN A 365 37.19 -23.74 22.98
N PRO A 366 37.93 -23.32 21.93
CA PRO A 366 39.37 -23.17 21.98
C PRO A 366 39.90 -22.31 23.12
N ARG A 367 39.05 -21.49 23.74
CA ARG A 367 39.38 -20.58 24.86
C ARG A 367 39.01 -21.15 26.23
N GLY A 368 38.40 -22.34 26.34
CA GLY A 368 38.08 -22.98 27.59
C GLY A 368 36.85 -23.88 27.54
N LYS A 369 36.77 -24.80 28.51
CA LYS A 369 35.63 -25.71 28.75
C LYS A 369 34.97 -25.33 30.06
N GLY A 370 33.63 -25.39 30.10
CA GLY A 370 32.91 -25.09 31.33
C GLY A 370 31.40 -25.30 31.23
N VAL A 371 30.70 -24.99 32.30
CA VAL A 371 29.25 -25.09 32.40
C VAL A 371 28.70 -23.71 32.76
N LEU A 372 27.67 -23.29 32.05
CA LEU A 372 26.98 -22.03 32.26
C LEU A 372 25.50 -22.29 32.56
N TYR A 373 24.95 -21.64 33.59
CA TYR A 373 23.55 -21.76 33.94
C TYR A 373 22.77 -20.51 33.49
N GLN A 374 22.04 -20.62 32.38
CA GLN A 374 21.25 -19.52 31.83
C GLN A 374 19.86 -19.99 31.41
N PRO A 375 18.83 -19.13 31.53
CA PRO A 375 17.53 -19.42 30.96
C PRO A 375 17.58 -19.25 29.43
N PHE A 376 16.73 -20.00 28.73
CA PHE A 376 16.54 -19.84 27.31
C PHE A 376 15.35 -18.92 27.10
N GLU A 377 15.56 -17.81 26.41
CA GLU A 377 14.50 -16.80 26.18
C GLU A 377 13.49 -17.21 25.11
N GLY A 378 13.78 -18.20 24.27
CA GLY A 378 12.98 -18.59 23.13
C GLY A 378 13.32 -17.80 21.86
N ILE A 379 13.15 -18.46 20.70
CA ILE A 379 13.57 -17.91 19.41
C ILE A 379 12.71 -16.67 19.06
N CYS A 380 11.38 -16.74 19.21
CA CYS A 380 10.50 -15.62 18.91
C CYS A 380 10.79 -14.40 19.79
N ASN A 381 11.02 -14.61 21.08
CA ASN A 381 11.36 -13.52 22.00
C ASN A 381 12.75 -12.92 21.68
N ASN A 382 13.74 -13.77 21.33
CA ASN A 382 15.07 -13.32 20.90
C ASN A 382 14.99 -12.47 19.63
N VAL A 383 14.27 -12.91 18.59
CA VAL A 383 14.07 -12.17 17.36
C VAL A 383 13.40 -10.83 17.67
N ARG A 384 12.34 -10.81 18.50
CA ARG A 384 11.63 -9.58 18.88
C ARG A 384 12.55 -8.61 19.62
N ARG A 385 13.27 -9.07 20.65
CA ARG A 385 14.20 -8.22 21.39
C ARG A 385 15.28 -7.63 20.47
N ARG A 386 15.89 -8.46 19.59
CA ARG A 386 16.90 -7.98 18.64
C ARG A 386 16.35 -6.96 17.67
N TYR A 387 15.09 -7.13 17.24
CA TYR A 387 14.42 -6.16 16.37
C TYR A 387 14.24 -4.80 17.06
N ASP A 388 13.83 -4.82 18.33
CA ASP A 388 13.61 -3.61 19.12
C ASP A 388 14.94 -2.91 19.49
N GLU A 389 16.02 -3.63 19.69
CA GLU A 389 17.35 -3.11 20.11
C GLU A 389 18.24 -2.67 18.93
N THR A 390 18.07 -3.24 17.73
CA THR A 390 18.96 -2.95 16.60
C THR A 390 18.69 -1.58 15.99
N GLN A 391 19.78 -0.85 15.69
CA GLN A 391 19.74 0.41 14.94
C GLN A 391 20.13 0.24 13.46
N SER A 392 20.52 -0.97 13.05
CA SER A 392 20.90 -1.27 11.66
C SER A 392 19.67 -1.60 10.83
N ASP A 393 19.41 -0.80 9.79
CA ASP A 393 18.31 -1.07 8.85
C ASP A 393 18.44 -2.41 8.12
N ALA A 394 19.68 -2.88 7.88
CA ALA A 394 19.90 -4.19 7.27
C ALA A 394 19.47 -5.33 8.22
N SER A 395 19.85 -5.23 9.50
CA SER A 395 19.47 -6.21 10.51
C SER A 395 17.97 -6.17 10.81
N LYS A 396 17.35 -4.98 10.82
CA LYS A 396 15.89 -4.86 10.95
C LYS A 396 15.16 -5.60 9.84
N ARG A 397 15.56 -5.39 8.58
CA ARG A 397 14.94 -6.06 7.42
C ARG A 397 15.09 -7.59 7.48
N GLU A 398 16.26 -8.08 7.89
CA GLU A 398 16.49 -9.51 8.06
C GLU A 398 15.56 -10.11 9.15
N LEU A 399 15.33 -9.39 10.24
CA LEU A 399 14.45 -9.82 11.31
C LEU A 399 12.97 -9.67 10.93
N GLU A 400 12.61 -8.66 10.12
CA GLU A 400 11.27 -8.47 9.58
C GLU A 400 10.81 -9.63 8.68
N GLU A 401 11.74 -10.33 8.01
CA GLU A 401 11.41 -11.54 7.24
C GLU A 401 10.81 -12.68 8.09
N MET A 402 10.95 -12.61 9.41
CA MET A 402 10.37 -13.57 10.37
C MET A 402 9.15 -13.03 11.10
N MET A 403 8.67 -11.85 10.68
CA MET A 403 7.54 -11.17 11.31
C MET A 403 6.37 -11.07 10.37
N ALA A 404 5.16 -11.16 10.93
CA ALA A 404 3.91 -10.93 10.22
C ALA A 404 3.10 -9.83 10.90
N GLU A 405 2.33 -9.09 10.10
CA GLU A 405 1.34 -8.16 10.63
C GLU A 405 0.13 -8.93 11.16
N CYS A 406 -0.09 -8.82 12.47
CA CYS A 406 -1.24 -9.41 13.14
C CYS A 406 -2.21 -8.31 13.58
N PRO A 407 -3.53 -8.51 13.52
CA PRO A 407 -4.49 -7.57 14.07
C PRO A 407 -4.18 -7.25 15.53
N CYS A 408 -4.32 -5.99 15.92
CA CYS A 408 -4.12 -5.58 17.30
C CYS A 408 -5.04 -6.34 18.23
N PRO A 409 -4.56 -6.96 19.33
CA PRO A 409 -5.38 -7.77 20.21
C PRO A 409 -6.47 -6.99 20.94
N GLU A 410 -6.28 -5.67 21.12
CA GLU A 410 -7.23 -4.82 21.83
C GLU A 410 -8.33 -4.28 20.92
N CYS A 411 -7.98 -3.66 19.80
CA CYS A 411 -8.94 -3.08 18.87
C CYS A 411 -9.31 -4.03 17.70
N LYS A 412 -8.70 -5.20 17.59
CA LYS A 412 -8.97 -6.20 16.54
C LYS A 412 -8.96 -5.64 15.11
N GLY A 413 -8.08 -4.68 14.85
CA GLY A 413 -7.97 -4.03 13.54
C GLY A 413 -8.71 -2.69 13.42
N MET A 414 -9.63 -2.35 14.34
CA MET A 414 -10.52 -1.19 14.21
C MET A 414 -9.83 0.17 14.44
N ARG A 415 -8.55 0.21 14.86
CA ARG A 415 -7.69 1.39 15.03
C ARG A 415 -8.11 2.39 16.11
N LEU A 416 -9.36 2.41 16.53
CA LEU A 416 -9.95 3.38 17.46
C LEU A 416 -10.13 2.79 18.87
N LYS A 417 -10.33 3.68 19.86
CA LYS A 417 -10.73 3.33 21.22
C LYS A 417 -12.15 2.78 21.26
N LYS A 418 -12.47 1.97 22.28
CA LYS A 418 -13.79 1.38 22.47
C LYS A 418 -14.89 2.42 22.63
N GLU A 419 -14.58 3.55 23.27
CA GLU A 419 -15.50 4.67 23.47
C GLU A 419 -15.87 5.33 22.13
N SER A 420 -14.91 5.48 21.21
CA SER A 420 -15.14 6.02 19.87
C SER A 420 -15.99 5.07 19.02
N LEU A 421 -15.71 3.78 19.12
CA LEU A 421 -16.46 2.73 18.41
C LEU A 421 -17.87 2.52 18.97
N ALA A 422 -18.13 2.94 20.20
CA ALA A 422 -19.45 2.87 20.81
C ALA A 422 -20.41 3.99 20.36
N VAL A 423 -19.97 4.90 19.48
CA VAL A 423 -20.82 5.95 18.89
C VAL A 423 -21.32 5.50 17.52
N THR A 424 -22.63 5.54 17.31
CA THR A 424 -23.26 5.06 16.07
C THR A 424 -24.05 6.16 15.36
N VAL A 425 -24.08 6.08 14.03
CA VAL A 425 -25.00 6.82 13.16
C VAL A 425 -25.73 5.78 12.33
N GLY A 426 -27.08 5.79 12.28
CA GLY A 426 -27.84 4.77 11.57
C GLY A 426 -27.47 3.34 12.00
N ASN A 427 -27.25 3.11 13.30
CA ASN A 427 -26.83 1.85 13.93
C ASN A 427 -25.44 1.31 13.52
N GLN A 428 -24.63 2.10 12.81
CA GLN A 428 -23.25 1.72 12.47
C GLN A 428 -22.24 2.64 13.16
N ASN A 429 -21.13 2.08 13.65
CA ASN A 429 -19.99 2.87 14.07
C ASN A 429 -19.15 3.30 12.86
N ILE A 430 -18.24 4.25 13.06
CA ILE A 430 -17.44 4.80 11.97
C ILE A 430 -16.52 3.76 11.29
N HIS A 431 -16.04 2.75 12.04
CA HIS A 431 -15.20 1.70 11.47
C HIS A 431 -16.02 0.77 10.58
N ASP A 432 -17.16 0.29 11.06
CA ASP A 432 -18.03 -0.62 10.30
C ASP A 432 -18.49 0.05 9.00
N PHE A 433 -18.83 1.34 9.03
CA PHE A 433 -19.12 2.11 7.82
C PHE A 433 -17.93 2.10 6.85
N THR A 434 -16.72 2.40 7.31
CA THR A 434 -15.55 2.46 6.43
C THR A 434 -15.07 1.10 5.90
N THR A 435 -15.59 0.00 6.42
CA THR A 435 -15.34 -1.36 5.89
C THR A 435 -16.30 -1.80 4.79
N LEU A 436 -17.38 -1.06 4.59
CA LEU A 436 -18.27 -1.24 3.45
C LEU A 436 -17.57 -0.88 2.15
N SER A 437 -18.04 -1.42 1.03
CA SER A 437 -17.61 -0.95 -0.28
C SER A 437 -18.16 0.47 -0.55
N VAL A 438 -17.46 1.24 -1.38
CA VAL A 438 -17.92 2.59 -1.79
C VAL A 438 -19.35 2.57 -2.35
N VAL A 439 -19.75 1.48 -3.02
CA VAL A 439 -21.13 1.33 -3.52
C VAL A 439 -22.10 1.16 -2.37
N ASP A 440 -21.78 0.31 -1.40
CA ASP A 440 -22.62 0.06 -0.22
C ASP A 440 -22.67 1.28 0.72
N GLU A 441 -21.54 2.01 0.83
CA GLU A 441 -21.48 3.28 1.56
C GLU A 441 -22.43 4.33 0.96
N LEU A 442 -22.47 4.43 -0.39
CA LEU A 442 -23.42 5.33 -1.09
C LEU A 442 -24.87 4.91 -0.82
N ASP A 443 -25.19 3.64 -0.96
CA ASP A 443 -26.53 3.10 -0.70
C ASP A 443 -26.95 3.34 0.77
N TRP A 444 -26.01 3.16 1.72
CA TRP A 444 -26.26 3.46 3.12
C TRP A 444 -26.54 4.95 3.36
N VAL A 445 -25.77 5.86 2.74
CA VAL A 445 -25.96 7.32 2.85
C VAL A 445 -27.30 7.75 2.28
N GLU A 446 -27.79 7.08 1.20
CA GLU A 446 -29.09 7.36 0.59
C GLU A 446 -30.27 6.88 1.46
N LYS A 447 -30.10 5.77 2.16
CA LYS A 447 -31.10 5.16 3.04
C LYS A 447 -31.08 5.64 4.49
N LEU A 448 -30.13 6.53 4.83
CA LEU A 448 -29.95 7.01 6.20
C LEU A 448 -31.13 7.83 6.67
N GLU A 449 -31.83 7.32 7.67
CA GLU A 449 -32.93 8.02 8.32
C GLU A 449 -32.40 8.91 9.46
N LEU A 450 -32.70 10.20 9.37
CA LEU A 450 -32.32 11.20 10.37
C LEU A 450 -33.57 11.98 10.84
N THR A 451 -33.50 12.50 12.05
CA THR A 451 -34.52 13.44 12.54
C THR A 451 -34.39 14.80 11.84
N ASN A 452 -35.48 15.61 11.84
CA ASN A 452 -35.42 16.95 11.23
C ASN A 452 -34.29 17.82 11.76
N GLN A 453 -33.96 17.72 13.04
CA GLN A 453 -32.84 18.44 13.66
C GLN A 453 -31.48 17.93 13.17
N GLN A 454 -31.35 16.61 13.05
CA GLN A 454 -30.12 15.99 12.53
C GLN A 454 -29.91 16.35 11.06
N HIS A 455 -30.97 16.41 10.24
CA HIS A 455 -30.89 16.87 8.85
C HIS A 455 -30.32 18.28 8.72
N LEU A 456 -30.76 19.23 9.53
CA LEU A 456 -30.22 20.60 9.51
C LEU A 456 -28.71 20.66 9.73
N ILE A 457 -28.16 19.71 10.49
CA ILE A 457 -26.74 19.63 10.80
C ILE A 457 -25.98 18.84 9.73
N ALA A 458 -26.56 17.68 9.31
CA ALA A 458 -25.88 16.67 8.52
C ALA A 458 -25.93 16.91 7.01
N ASP A 459 -26.94 17.59 6.46
CA ASP A 459 -27.18 17.67 5.03
C ASP A 459 -25.99 18.17 4.22
N ARG A 460 -25.29 19.19 4.72
CA ARG A 460 -24.08 19.70 4.07
C ARG A 460 -22.95 18.70 4.10
N ILE A 461 -22.79 17.97 5.20
CA ILE A 461 -21.74 16.94 5.37
C ILE A 461 -22.04 15.75 4.46
N LEU A 462 -23.28 15.29 4.46
CA LEU A 462 -23.73 14.17 3.64
C LEU A 462 -23.65 14.47 2.14
N LYS A 463 -23.89 15.72 1.73
CA LYS A 463 -23.70 16.17 0.34
C LYS A 463 -22.25 15.98 -0.11
N GLU A 464 -21.28 16.40 0.72
CA GLU A 464 -19.85 16.23 0.42
C GLU A 464 -19.44 14.76 0.38
N ILE A 465 -19.89 13.96 1.37
CA ILE A 465 -19.61 12.52 1.42
C ILE A 465 -20.16 11.84 0.16
N ARG A 466 -21.41 12.09 -0.20
CA ARG A 466 -22.07 11.53 -1.38
C ARG A 466 -21.37 11.90 -2.67
N SER A 467 -20.97 13.16 -2.81
CA SER A 467 -20.24 13.64 -3.99
C SER A 467 -18.90 12.93 -4.15
N ARG A 468 -18.09 12.85 -3.09
CA ARG A 468 -16.76 12.23 -3.12
C ARG A 468 -16.83 10.72 -3.31
N LEU A 469 -17.77 10.02 -2.67
CA LEU A 469 -18.02 8.59 -2.93
C LEU A 469 -18.50 8.36 -4.36
N GLY A 470 -19.36 9.25 -4.89
CA GLY A 470 -19.83 9.22 -6.27
C GLY A 470 -18.67 9.31 -7.28
N PHE A 471 -17.68 10.18 -7.02
CA PHE A 471 -16.50 10.28 -7.86
C PHE A 471 -15.61 9.02 -7.80
N LEU A 472 -15.44 8.41 -6.62
CA LEU A 472 -14.74 7.12 -6.53
C LEU A 472 -15.43 6.03 -7.35
N LYS A 473 -16.76 5.99 -7.32
CA LYS A 473 -17.56 5.06 -8.13
C LYS A 473 -17.41 5.34 -9.63
N SER A 474 -17.42 6.61 -10.06
CA SER A 474 -17.33 6.98 -11.49
C SER A 474 -15.96 6.64 -12.10
N VAL A 475 -14.87 6.66 -11.33
CA VAL A 475 -13.54 6.22 -11.80
C VAL A 475 -13.32 4.70 -11.66
N GLY A 476 -14.39 3.91 -11.44
CA GLY A 476 -14.31 2.45 -11.38
C GLY A 476 -13.77 1.88 -10.06
N LEU A 477 -13.75 2.64 -8.97
CA LEU A 477 -13.26 2.22 -7.64
C LEU A 477 -14.38 1.88 -6.65
N GLY A 478 -15.58 1.58 -7.14
CA GLY A 478 -16.74 1.27 -6.31
C GLY A 478 -16.58 0.05 -5.38
N TYR A 479 -15.67 -0.86 -5.69
CA TYR A 479 -15.36 -2.04 -4.89
C TYR A 479 -14.42 -1.78 -3.71
N LEU A 480 -13.73 -0.63 -3.66
CA LEU A 480 -12.81 -0.30 -2.58
C LEU A 480 -13.57 0.00 -1.28
N THR A 481 -12.87 -0.19 -0.16
CA THR A 481 -13.33 0.22 1.16
C THR A 481 -12.52 1.43 1.64
N LEU A 482 -13.14 2.35 2.37
CA LEU A 482 -12.43 3.53 2.90
C LEU A 482 -11.37 3.17 3.96
N SER A 483 -11.53 2.03 4.65
CA SER A 483 -10.57 1.50 5.63
C SER A 483 -9.32 0.92 5.02
N ARG A 484 -9.30 0.60 3.72
CA ARG A 484 -8.17 -0.03 3.04
C ARG A 484 -6.93 0.84 3.12
N ALA A 485 -5.81 0.25 3.55
CA ALA A 485 -4.54 0.95 3.69
C ALA A 485 -4.00 1.42 2.33
N ALA A 486 -3.56 2.68 2.23
CA ALA A 486 -3.06 3.25 0.98
C ALA A 486 -1.84 2.50 0.41
N GLY A 487 -1.01 1.91 1.28
CA GLY A 487 0.14 1.11 0.87
C GLY A 487 -0.19 -0.23 0.19
N THR A 488 -1.45 -0.69 0.25
CA THR A 488 -1.91 -1.92 -0.40
C THR A 488 -2.56 -1.68 -1.77
N LEU A 489 -2.67 -0.42 -2.17
CA LEU A 489 -3.25 -0.03 -3.45
C LEU A 489 -2.27 -0.30 -4.60
N SER A 490 -2.79 -0.73 -5.73
CA SER A 490 -2.03 -0.73 -6.98
C SER A 490 -1.73 0.70 -7.44
N GLY A 491 -0.73 0.88 -8.32
CA GLY A 491 -0.40 2.18 -8.89
C GLY A 491 -1.61 2.85 -9.55
N GLY A 492 -2.36 2.10 -10.35
CA GLY A 492 -3.57 2.60 -11.01
C GLY A 492 -4.71 2.95 -10.05
N GLU A 493 -4.95 2.14 -8.99
CA GLU A 493 -5.93 2.48 -7.94
C GLU A 493 -5.57 3.79 -7.25
N SER A 494 -4.31 3.97 -6.87
CA SER A 494 -3.83 5.18 -6.20
C SER A 494 -3.98 6.42 -7.09
N GLN A 495 -3.67 6.30 -8.38
CA GLN A 495 -3.81 7.37 -9.36
C GLN A 495 -5.27 7.78 -9.55
N ARG A 496 -6.19 6.81 -9.68
CA ARG A 496 -7.63 7.08 -9.80
C ARG A 496 -8.23 7.71 -8.55
N ILE A 497 -7.76 7.33 -7.36
CA ILE A 497 -8.16 8.00 -6.11
C ILE A 497 -7.78 9.48 -6.17
N ARG A 498 -6.57 9.82 -6.61
CA ARG A 498 -6.15 11.22 -6.78
C ARG A 498 -7.00 11.93 -7.82
N LEU A 499 -7.26 11.29 -8.95
CA LEU A 499 -8.13 11.84 -9.99
C LEU A 499 -9.53 12.15 -9.42
N ALA A 500 -10.15 11.21 -8.72
CA ALA A 500 -11.45 11.39 -8.08
C ALA A 500 -11.43 12.56 -7.07
N THR A 501 -10.35 12.70 -6.28
CA THR A 501 -10.19 13.81 -5.34
C THR A 501 -10.09 15.16 -6.06
N GLN A 502 -9.38 15.23 -7.17
CA GLN A 502 -9.24 16.46 -7.96
C GLN A 502 -10.54 16.86 -8.65
N ILE A 503 -11.28 15.91 -9.21
CA ILE A 503 -12.61 16.16 -9.78
C ILE A 503 -13.55 16.71 -8.71
N GLY A 504 -13.51 16.13 -7.52
CA GLY A 504 -14.28 16.60 -6.36
C GLY A 504 -14.01 18.04 -5.95
N SER A 505 -12.84 18.60 -6.30
CA SER A 505 -12.52 20.01 -6.06
C SER A 505 -13.22 20.99 -6.99
N SER A 506 -13.84 20.52 -8.09
CA SER A 506 -14.56 21.31 -9.10
C SER A 506 -13.77 22.51 -9.64
N LEU A 507 -12.44 22.38 -9.76
CA LEU A 507 -11.58 23.43 -10.30
C LEU A 507 -11.82 23.61 -11.80
N MET A 508 -11.85 24.83 -12.25
CA MET A 508 -12.06 25.24 -13.65
C MET A 508 -10.85 26.01 -14.19
N GLY A 509 -10.58 25.88 -15.49
CA GLY A 509 -9.47 26.57 -16.15
C GLY A 509 -8.09 26.04 -15.79
N VAL A 510 -7.99 24.81 -15.34
CA VAL A 510 -6.75 24.12 -14.92
C VAL A 510 -6.23 23.25 -16.05
N LEU A 511 -4.91 23.10 -16.11
CA LEU A 511 -4.24 22.10 -16.95
C LEU A 511 -3.98 20.84 -16.12
N TYR A 512 -4.72 19.76 -16.38
CA TYR A 512 -4.47 18.46 -15.79
C TYR A 512 -3.52 17.67 -16.67
N ILE A 513 -2.46 17.11 -16.06
CA ILE A 513 -1.48 16.28 -16.76
C ILE A 513 -1.51 14.90 -16.12
N LEU A 514 -1.91 13.89 -16.88
CA LEU A 514 -2.12 12.52 -16.42
C LEU A 514 -1.14 11.57 -17.10
N ASP A 515 -0.57 10.64 -16.31
CA ASP A 515 0.35 9.61 -16.79
C ASP A 515 -0.36 8.26 -16.81
N GLU A 516 -0.72 7.80 -18.01
CA GLU A 516 -1.34 6.49 -18.25
C GLU A 516 -2.51 6.14 -17.31
N PRO A 517 -3.57 6.95 -17.24
CA PRO A 517 -4.66 6.74 -16.28
C PRO A 517 -5.48 5.47 -16.51
N SER A 518 -5.42 4.85 -17.70
CA SER A 518 -6.09 3.59 -18.05
C SER A 518 -5.37 2.34 -17.52
N ILE A 519 -4.21 2.50 -16.88
CA ILE A 519 -3.37 1.38 -16.41
C ILE A 519 -4.13 0.43 -15.47
N GLY A 520 -4.02 -0.88 -15.73
CA GLY A 520 -4.64 -1.93 -14.90
C GLY A 520 -6.18 -1.90 -14.92
N LEU A 521 -6.78 -1.23 -15.91
CA LEU A 521 -8.22 -1.19 -16.08
C LEU A 521 -8.69 -2.25 -17.07
N HIS A 522 -9.78 -2.90 -16.70
CA HIS A 522 -10.61 -3.62 -17.66
C HIS A 522 -11.30 -2.60 -18.60
N GLN A 523 -11.56 -2.98 -19.87
CA GLN A 523 -12.15 -2.07 -20.86
C GLN A 523 -13.46 -1.42 -20.39
N ARG A 524 -14.32 -2.18 -19.68
CA ARG A 524 -15.55 -1.64 -19.05
C ARG A 524 -15.29 -0.48 -18.08
N ASP A 525 -14.21 -0.58 -17.30
CA ASP A 525 -13.88 0.45 -16.32
C ASP A 525 -13.14 1.63 -17.01
N ASN A 526 -12.44 1.36 -18.14
CA ASN A 526 -11.86 2.38 -18.99
C ASN A 526 -12.93 3.28 -19.61
N ASP A 527 -14.04 2.71 -20.09
CA ASP A 527 -15.17 3.50 -20.61
C ASP A 527 -15.70 4.51 -19.58
N LYS A 528 -15.78 4.12 -18.29
CA LYS A 528 -16.19 5.00 -17.18
C LYS A 528 -15.16 6.12 -16.94
N LEU A 529 -13.88 5.76 -16.96
CA LEU A 529 -12.78 6.73 -16.82
C LEU A 529 -12.83 7.77 -17.94
N LEU A 530 -13.01 7.33 -19.19
CA LEU A 530 -13.11 8.23 -20.35
C LEU A 530 -14.29 9.19 -20.23
N ALA A 531 -15.46 8.71 -19.82
CA ALA A 531 -16.62 9.56 -19.55
C ALA A 531 -16.28 10.63 -18.51
N THR A 532 -15.61 10.26 -17.44
CA THR A 532 -15.18 11.16 -16.36
C THR A 532 -14.15 12.20 -16.85
N LEU A 533 -13.19 11.80 -17.69
CA LEU A 533 -12.22 12.73 -18.30
C LEU A 533 -12.92 13.73 -19.24
N CYS A 534 -13.91 13.28 -20.02
CA CYS A 534 -14.71 14.15 -20.86
C CYS A 534 -15.52 15.16 -20.03
N GLU A 535 -16.14 14.73 -18.93
CA GLU A 535 -16.83 15.63 -18.00
C GLU A 535 -15.87 16.71 -17.44
N LEU A 536 -14.66 16.32 -17.04
CA LEU A 536 -13.65 17.24 -16.52
C LEU A 536 -13.21 18.26 -17.59
N ARG A 537 -13.06 17.82 -18.85
CA ARG A 537 -12.83 18.71 -20.02
C ARG A 537 -13.99 19.69 -20.20
N ASP A 538 -15.22 19.21 -20.20
CA ASP A 538 -16.43 19.98 -20.47
C ASP A 538 -16.70 21.03 -19.38
N MET A 539 -16.11 20.90 -18.20
CA MET A 539 -16.06 21.94 -17.17
C MET A 539 -15.09 23.11 -17.52
N GLY A 540 -14.45 23.10 -18.69
CA GLY A 540 -13.52 24.14 -19.13
C GLY A 540 -12.08 23.92 -18.66
N ASN A 541 -11.64 22.67 -18.56
CA ASN A 541 -10.27 22.30 -18.23
C ASN A 541 -9.54 21.76 -19.47
N THR A 542 -8.23 21.94 -19.47
CA THR A 542 -7.36 21.30 -20.47
C THR A 542 -6.79 20.02 -19.87
N LEU A 543 -6.97 18.90 -20.57
CA LEU A 543 -6.43 17.62 -20.16
C LEU A 543 -5.31 17.21 -21.11
N LEU A 544 -4.13 16.97 -20.56
CA LEU A 544 -2.98 16.44 -21.27
C LEU A 544 -2.68 15.05 -20.74
N VAL A 545 -2.95 14.02 -21.53
CA VAL A 545 -2.88 12.63 -21.11
C VAL A 545 -1.78 11.92 -21.89
N VAL A 546 -0.81 11.34 -21.19
CA VAL A 546 0.15 10.41 -21.80
C VAL A 546 -0.53 9.04 -21.81
N GLU A 547 -0.77 8.47 -22.99
CA GLU A 547 -1.54 7.24 -23.13
C GLU A 547 -1.13 6.36 -24.31
N HIS A 548 -1.46 5.06 -24.16
CA HIS A 548 -1.24 4.01 -25.14
C HIS A 548 -2.51 3.25 -25.51
N ASP A 549 -3.59 3.46 -24.76
CA ASP A 549 -4.87 2.79 -24.97
C ASP A 549 -5.57 3.32 -26.23
N GLU A 550 -6.05 2.38 -27.08
CA GLU A 550 -6.68 2.70 -28.37
C GLU A 550 -7.97 3.52 -28.18
N ASP A 551 -8.80 3.16 -27.19
CA ASP A 551 -10.11 3.80 -27.00
C ASP A 551 -9.91 5.24 -26.49
N THR A 552 -8.94 5.46 -25.61
CA THR A 552 -8.57 6.79 -25.13
C THR A 552 -8.03 7.67 -26.28
N MET A 553 -7.17 7.12 -27.15
CA MET A 553 -6.65 7.84 -28.32
C MET A 553 -7.75 8.21 -29.31
N ARG A 554 -8.73 7.34 -29.51
CA ARG A 554 -9.88 7.59 -30.41
C ARG A 554 -10.86 8.63 -29.84
N ALA A 555 -11.00 8.69 -28.52
CA ALA A 555 -11.86 9.64 -27.83
C ALA A 555 -11.23 11.03 -27.68
N ALA A 556 -9.94 11.18 -27.97
CA ALA A 556 -9.22 12.44 -27.85
C ALA A 556 -9.70 13.49 -28.89
N ASP A 557 -9.74 14.74 -28.46
CA ASP A 557 -9.95 15.88 -29.39
C ASP A 557 -8.69 16.16 -30.23
N TYR A 558 -7.53 15.84 -29.70
CA TYR A 558 -6.24 16.12 -30.34
C TYR A 558 -5.18 15.08 -29.90
N LEU A 559 -4.41 14.57 -30.85
CA LEU A 559 -3.32 13.65 -30.64
C LEU A 559 -1.97 14.29 -30.95
N ILE A 560 -0.95 13.95 -30.18
CA ILE A 560 0.45 14.29 -30.41
C ILE A 560 1.25 12.99 -30.34
N ASP A 561 1.74 12.56 -31.52
CA ASP A 561 2.57 11.35 -31.63
C ASP A 561 4.05 11.72 -31.61
N ILE A 562 4.78 11.21 -30.60
CA ILE A 562 6.20 11.50 -30.35
C ILE A 562 7.03 10.27 -30.73
N GLY A 563 8.02 10.49 -31.58
CA GLY A 563 8.85 9.42 -32.13
C GLY A 563 10.04 9.97 -32.90
N PRO A 564 10.41 9.31 -34.02
CA PRO A 564 9.87 8.06 -34.58
C PRO A 564 10.32 6.80 -33.86
N GLY A 565 11.38 6.88 -33.03
CA GLY A 565 11.93 5.78 -32.24
C GLY A 565 11.96 6.08 -30.74
N ALA A 566 12.77 5.32 -30.01
CA ALA A 566 13.01 5.48 -28.57
C ALA A 566 14.42 6.08 -28.32
N GLY A 567 14.63 6.68 -27.15
CA GLY A 567 15.91 7.23 -26.72
C GLY A 567 16.47 8.28 -27.70
N ILE A 568 17.68 8.08 -28.18
CA ILE A 568 18.35 8.99 -29.13
C ILE A 568 17.66 9.06 -30.50
N HIS A 569 16.85 8.05 -30.85
CA HIS A 569 16.07 8.02 -32.10
C HIS A 569 14.65 8.59 -31.93
N GLY A 570 14.27 9.00 -30.70
CA GLY A 570 13.02 9.66 -30.38
C GLY A 570 13.12 11.17 -30.33
N GLY A 571 12.23 11.78 -29.56
CA GLY A 571 12.27 13.20 -29.20
C GLY A 571 11.80 14.17 -30.27
N GLN A 572 11.04 13.70 -31.25
CA GLN A 572 10.45 14.55 -32.34
C GLN A 572 8.94 14.37 -32.37
N VAL A 573 8.22 15.41 -32.78
CA VAL A 573 6.80 15.30 -33.09
C VAL A 573 6.66 14.73 -34.50
N VAL A 574 6.12 13.51 -34.59
CA VAL A 574 5.89 12.79 -35.86
C VAL A 574 4.57 13.21 -36.50
N ALA A 575 3.55 13.35 -35.69
CA ALA A 575 2.22 13.79 -36.12
C ALA A 575 1.53 14.56 -34.98
N ALA A 576 0.74 15.56 -35.33
CA ALA A 576 -0.11 16.27 -34.37
C ALA A 576 -1.38 16.71 -35.11
N GLY A 577 -2.56 16.49 -34.51
CA GLY A 577 -3.84 16.80 -35.12
C GLY A 577 -4.98 15.97 -34.50
N THR A 578 -6.11 15.93 -35.20
CA THR A 578 -7.21 15.03 -34.79
C THR A 578 -6.80 13.55 -34.93
N PRO A 579 -7.47 12.61 -34.28
CA PRO A 579 -7.20 11.19 -34.47
C PRO A 579 -7.18 10.75 -35.93
N GLU A 580 -8.09 11.28 -36.77
CA GLU A 580 -8.19 11.01 -38.21
C GLU A 580 -6.95 11.50 -38.96
N GLU A 581 -6.46 12.69 -38.62
CA GLU A 581 -5.26 13.28 -39.26
C GLU A 581 -4.02 12.45 -38.93
N VAL A 582 -3.90 11.99 -37.68
CA VAL A 582 -2.79 11.13 -37.23
C VAL A 582 -2.88 9.75 -37.92
N MET A 583 -4.08 9.15 -38.03
CA MET A 583 -4.30 7.89 -38.77
C MET A 583 -3.95 8.01 -40.27
N ALA A 584 -4.12 9.17 -40.86
CA ALA A 584 -3.77 9.41 -42.26
C ALA A 584 -2.25 9.56 -42.50
N ASN A 585 -1.47 9.91 -41.45
CA ASN A 585 -0.03 10.14 -41.57
C ASN A 585 0.74 8.80 -41.70
N PRO A 586 1.40 8.51 -42.82
CA PRO A 586 2.15 7.27 -43.03
C PRO A 586 3.38 7.11 -42.15
N ASN A 587 3.92 8.19 -41.58
CA ASN A 587 5.09 8.19 -40.74
C ASN A 587 4.75 7.90 -39.26
N SER A 588 3.49 8.07 -38.88
CA SER A 588 3.01 7.77 -37.50
C SER A 588 2.81 6.27 -37.33
N LEU A 589 3.62 5.67 -36.48
CA LEU A 589 3.48 4.27 -36.09
C LEU A 589 2.16 4.04 -35.34
N THR A 590 1.81 4.94 -34.42
CA THR A 590 0.52 4.97 -33.73
C THR A 590 -0.63 5.06 -34.73
N GLY A 591 -0.54 5.94 -35.71
CA GLY A 591 -1.56 6.07 -36.76
C GLY A 591 -1.73 4.83 -37.60
N GLN A 592 -0.64 4.07 -37.86
CA GLN A 592 -0.72 2.79 -38.59
C GLN A 592 -1.47 1.71 -37.78
N TYR A 593 -1.31 1.67 -36.44
CA TYR A 593 -2.06 0.75 -35.58
C TYR A 593 -3.54 1.19 -35.46
N LEU A 594 -3.80 2.46 -35.18
CA LEU A 594 -5.17 3.00 -35.10
C LEU A 594 -5.98 2.82 -36.38
N SER A 595 -5.34 2.97 -37.56
CA SER A 595 -6.00 2.76 -38.87
C SER A 595 -6.14 1.29 -39.27
N GLY A 596 -5.57 0.35 -38.47
CA GLY A 596 -5.58 -1.10 -38.76
C GLY A 596 -4.61 -1.54 -39.86
N LYS A 597 -3.77 -0.63 -40.41
CA LYS A 597 -2.71 -0.99 -41.37
C LYS A 597 -1.68 -1.92 -40.77
N LYS A 598 -1.37 -1.73 -39.49
CA LYS A 598 -0.63 -2.67 -38.66
C LYS A 598 -1.54 -3.23 -37.59
N LYS A 599 -1.41 -4.51 -37.30
CA LYS A 599 -2.15 -5.18 -36.22
C LYS A 599 -1.33 -6.36 -35.68
N ILE A 600 -1.55 -6.69 -34.41
CA ILE A 600 -1.05 -7.93 -33.80
C ILE A 600 -1.94 -9.08 -34.30
N PRO A 601 -1.39 -10.10 -34.99
CA PRO A 601 -2.20 -11.16 -35.57
C PRO A 601 -2.77 -12.07 -34.48
N VAL A 602 -3.98 -12.57 -34.70
CA VAL A 602 -4.56 -13.63 -33.88
C VAL A 602 -3.91 -14.96 -34.30
N PRO A 603 -3.40 -15.79 -33.37
CA PRO A 603 -2.86 -17.09 -33.68
C PRO A 603 -3.90 -17.97 -34.42
N THR A 604 -3.47 -18.62 -35.49
CA THR A 604 -4.33 -19.48 -36.28
C THR A 604 -4.64 -20.81 -35.59
N GLN A 605 -3.74 -21.25 -34.72
CA GLN A 605 -3.89 -22.47 -33.92
C GLN A 605 -3.51 -22.17 -32.47
N ARG A 606 -4.30 -22.69 -31.54
CA ARG A 606 -4.01 -22.64 -30.11
C ARG A 606 -3.22 -23.89 -29.71
N ARG A 607 -2.24 -23.74 -28.80
CA ARG A 607 -1.47 -24.86 -28.29
C ARG A 607 -2.36 -25.72 -27.39
N PRO A 608 -2.37 -27.06 -27.57
CA PRO A 608 -3.13 -27.93 -26.66
C PRO A 608 -2.48 -28.09 -25.29
N GLY A 609 -1.26 -27.54 -25.10
CA GLY A 609 -0.45 -27.77 -23.92
C GLY A 609 0.18 -29.16 -23.84
N SER A 610 0.75 -29.47 -22.67
CA SER A 610 1.40 -30.77 -22.41
C SER A 610 0.43 -31.90 -22.03
N GLY A 611 -0.87 -31.62 -21.94
CA GLY A 611 -1.89 -32.51 -21.39
C GLY A 611 -1.88 -32.65 -19.87
N LYS A 612 -0.97 -31.94 -19.18
CA LYS A 612 -0.86 -31.87 -17.70
C LYS A 612 -1.52 -30.60 -17.19
N LEU A 613 -2.13 -30.69 -16.03
CA LEU A 613 -2.82 -29.56 -15.37
C LEU A 613 -2.18 -29.26 -14.04
N LEU A 614 -2.08 -27.99 -13.72
CA LEU A 614 -1.86 -27.50 -12.38
C LEU A 614 -3.21 -27.01 -11.87
N ARG A 615 -3.72 -27.65 -10.82
CA ARG A 615 -5.08 -27.40 -10.32
C ARG A 615 -5.01 -26.76 -8.93
N VAL A 616 -5.57 -25.57 -8.78
CA VAL A 616 -5.82 -24.91 -7.51
C VAL A 616 -7.22 -25.28 -7.05
N ILE A 617 -7.35 -25.84 -5.86
CA ILE A 617 -8.62 -26.33 -5.31
C ILE A 617 -8.97 -25.51 -4.08
N GLY A 618 -10.21 -25.01 -4.01
CA GLY A 618 -10.75 -24.31 -2.88
C GLY A 618 -10.08 -22.96 -2.59
N ALA A 619 -9.74 -22.18 -3.62
CA ALA A 619 -9.13 -20.86 -3.46
C ALA A 619 -10.08 -19.91 -2.75
N ALA A 620 -9.70 -19.41 -1.55
CA ALA A 620 -10.54 -18.63 -0.64
C ALA A 620 -9.82 -17.42 -0.01
N GLU A 621 -8.80 -16.89 -0.67
CA GLU A 621 -8.06 -15.71 -0.19
C GLU A 621 -8.76 -14.43 -0.62
N ASN A 622 -8.82 -13.45 0.29
CA ASN A 622 -9.49 -12.16 0.10
C ASN A 622 -10.97 -12.35 -0.33
N ASN A 623 -11.33 -11.89 -1.52
CA ASN A 623 -12.70 -11.99 -2.05
C ASN A 623 -13.00 -13.29 -2.82
N LEU A 624 -12.04 -14.21 -2.96
CA LEU A 624 -12.27 -15.47 -3.65
C LEU A 624 -13.26 -16.38 -2.90
N ARG A 625 -14.23 -16.94 -3.62
CA ARG A 625 -15.36 -17.68 -3.07
C ARG A 625 -15.17 -19.21 -3.19
N HIS A 626 -14.06 -19.73 -2.65
CA HIS A 626 -13.74 -21.16 -2.63
C HIS A 626 -13.81 -21.79 -4.02
N VAL A 627 -13.05 -21.21 -4.96
CA VAL A 627 -13.09 -21.57 -6.37
C VAL A 627 -12.01 -22.60 -6.74
N ASP A 628 -12.33 -23.46 -7.70
CA ASP A 628 -11.39 -24.38 -8.31
C ASP A 628 -10.94 -23.84 -9.67
N VAL A 629 -9.63 -23.88 -9.93
CA VAL A 629 -9.06 -23.31 -11.17
C VAL A 629 -8.00 -24.23 -11.74
N ASP A 630 -8.10 -24.56 -13.03
CA ASP A 630 -7.18 -25.38 -13.80
C ASP A 630 -6.27 -24.50 -14.68
N PHE A 631 -4.96 -24.68 -14.54
CA PHE A 631 -3.94 -24.05 -15.37
C PHE A 631 -3.29 -25.12 -16.27
N PRO A 632 -3.56 -25.15 -17.60
CA PRO A 632 -2.92 -26.06 -18.52
C PRO A 632 -1.41 -25.79 -18.60
N LEU A 633 -0.57 -26.80 -18.43
CA LEU A 633 0.88 -26.66 -18.50
C LEU A 633 1.37 -26.70 -19.96
N GLY A 634 2.42 -25.92 -20.25
CA GLY A 634 2.96 -25.75 -21.60
C GLY A 634 2.10 -24.84 -22.48
N THR A 635 1.34 -23.93 -21.89
CA THR A 635 0.47 -22.97 -22.59
C THR A 635 0.79 -21.53 -22.19
N PHE A 636 0.31 -20.60 -22.99
CA PHE A 636 0.19 -19.19 -22.68
C PHE A 636 -1.22 -18.94 -22.12
N THR A 637 -1.34 -18.88 -20.81
CA THR A 637 -2.61 -18.67 -20.09
C THR A 637 -2.74 -17.21 -19.65
N ALA A 638 -3.86 -16.56 -19.94
CA ALA A 638 -4.18 -15.23 -19.42
C ALA A 638 -5.32 -15.30 -18.40
N VAL A 639 -5.09 -14.66 -17.25
CA VAL A 639 -6.09 -14.48 -16.19
C VAL A 639 -6.68 -13.09 -16.34
N THR A 640 -7.97 -13.03 -16.65
CA THR A 640 -8.71 -11.81 -17.01
C THR A 640 -9.84 -11.53 -16.04
N GLY A 641 -10.55 -10.44 -16.22
CA GLY A 641 -11.71 -10.03 -15.42
C GLY A 641 -11.65 -8.58 -15.00
N VAL A 642 -12.75 -8.06 -14.51
CA VAL A 642 -12.86 -6.65 -14.06
C VAL A 642 -11.89 -6.32 -12.91
N SER A 643 -11.65 -5.03 -12.68
CA SER A 643 -10.81 -4.58 -11.57
C SER A 643 -11.39 -5.05 -10.22
N GLY A 644 -10.54 -5.59 -9.34
CA GLY A 644 -10.97 -6.13 -8.04
C GLY A 644 -11.66 -7.50 -8.07
N SER A 645 -11.71 -8.22 -9.22
CA SER A 645 -12.36 -9.55 -9.32
C SER A 645 -11.62 -10.70 -8.62
N GLY A 646 -10.40 -10.48 -8.10
CA GLY A 646 -9.63 -11.50 -7.37
C GLY A 646 -8.47 -12.11 -8.14
N LYS A 647 -8.10 -11.58 -9.33
CA LYS A 647 -6.97 -12.07 -10.16
C LYS A 647 -5.66 -12.19 -9.40
N SER A 648 -5.23 -11.10 -8.77
CA SER A 648 -3.96 -11.07 -7.99
C SER A 648 -4.03 -11.95 -6.74
N SER A 649 -5.21 -12.10 -6.12
CA SER A 649 -5.41 -13.04 -5.01
C SER A 649 -5.20 -14.49 -5.46
N LEU A 650 -5.73 -14.88 -6.63
CA LEU A 650 -5.55 -16.22 -7.17
C LEU A 650 -4.10 -16.48 -7.59
N VAL A 651 -3.52 -15.55 -8.37
CA VAL A 651 -2.23 -15.79 -9.05
C VAL A 651 -1.06 -15.46 -8.13
N ASN A 652 -1.05 -14.29 -7.48
CA ASN A 652 0.09 -13.84 -6.69
C ASN A 652 0.04 -14.39 -5.24
N GLU A 653 -1.12 -14.29 -4.58
CA GLU A 653 -1.21 -14.68 -3.16
C GLU A 653 -1.30 -16.21 -2.99
N ILE A 654 -2.05 -16.91 -3.83
CA ILE A 654 -2.20 -18.36 -3.71
C ILE A 654 -1.18 -19.09 -4.58
N LEU A 655 -1.28 -18.97 -5.91
CA LEU A 655 -0.50 -19.79 -6.85
C LEU A 655 1.01 -19.55 -6.70
N PHE A 656 1.47 -18.32 -6.83
CA PHE A 656 2.90 -18.00 -6.74
C PHE A 656 3.49 -18.31 -5.36
N LYS A 657 2.84 -17.85 -4.28
CA LYS A 657 3.39 -18.07 -2.93
C LYS A 657 3.41 -19.55 -2.56
N ARG A 658 2.39 -20.32 -2.95
CA ARG A 658 2.37 -21.76 -2.67
C ARG A 658 3.46 -22.49 -3.45
N LEU A 659 3.56 -22.25 -4.77
CA LEU A 659 4.63 -22.83 -5.58
C LEU A 659 6.02 -22.38 -5.11
N GLY A 660 6.17 -21.13 -4.68
CA GLY A 660 7.42 -20.61 -4.12
C GLY A 660 7.82 -21.31 -2.82
N ALA A 661 6.85 -21.56 -1.93
CA ALA A 661 7.09 -22.31 -0.70
C ALA A 661 7.46 -23.78 -1.00
N ASP A 662 6.69 -24.47 -1.85
CA ASP A 662 6.85 -25.90 -2.08
C ASP A 662 8.07 -26.24 -2.98
N LEU A 663 8.33 -25.47 -4.06
CA LEU A 663 9.43 -25.72 -4.99
C LEU A 663 10.74 -25.04 -4.61
N MET A 664 10.67 -23.84 -4.05
CA MET A 664 11.85 -23.00 -3.83
C MET A 664 12.13 -22.73 -2.34
N ARG A 665 11.34 -23.28 -1.44
CA ARG A 665 11.44 -23.08 0.03
C ARG A 665 11.45 -21.59 0.42
N MET A 666 10.63 -20.80 -0.27
CA MET A 666 10.48 -19.38 0.06
C MET A 666 9.80 -19.20 1.41
N LYS A 667 10.27 -18.24 2.20
CA LYS A 667 9.65 -17.86 3.48
C LYS A 667 8.47 -16.91 3.22
N VAL A 668 7.35 -17.47 2.82
CA VAL A 668 6.13 -16.73 2.50
C VAL A 668 4.90 -17.46 3.03
N HIS A 669 3.86 -16.72 3.39
CA HIS A 669 2.55 -17.29 3.69
C HIS A 669 1.73 -17.40 2.40
N PRO A 670 1.43 -18.61 1.94
CA PRO A 670 0.48 -18.80 0.85
C PRO A 670 -0.92 -18.37 1.28
N GLY A 671 -1.66 -17.79 0.34
CA GLY A 671 -3.07 -17.49 0.54
C GLY A 671 -3.90 -18.76 0.77
N LYS A 672 -5.09 -18.59 1.29
CA LYS A 672 -5.98 -19.68 1.68
C LYS A 672 -6.48 -20.46 0.47
N CYS A 673 -6.15 -21.74 0.41
CA CYS A 673 -6.70 -22.73 -0.51
C CYS A 673 -6.63 -24.11 0.16
N ASP A 674 -7.43 -25.06 -0.32
CA ASP A 674 -7.41 -26.43 0.23
C ASP A 674 -6.11 -27.12 -0.15
N ARG A 675 -5.79 -27.17 -1.44
CA ARG A 675 -4.55 -27.75 -1.98
C ARG A 675 -4.27 -27.33 -3.42
N ILE A 676 -3.05 -27.55 -3.86
CA ILE A 676 -2.67 -27.44 -5.28
C ILE A 676 -2.17 -28.82 -5.76
N GLU A 677 -2.71 -29.30 -6.87
CA GLU A 677 -2.32 -30.57 -7.52
C GLU A 677 -1.51 -30.30 -8.77
N GLY A 678 -0.57 -31.19 -9.12
CA GLY A 678 0.26 -31.09 -10.33
C GLY A 678 1.58 -30.32 -10.13
N ILE A 679 1.95 -30.00 -8.89
CA ILE A 679 3.22 -29.31 -8.57
C ILE A 679 4.44 -30.13 -9.01
N GLU A 680 4.34 -31.46 -8.99
CA GLU A 680 5.42 -32.39 -9.38
C GLU A 680 5.84 -32.28 -10.86
N TYR A 681 5.03 -31.64 -11.70
CA TYR A 681 5.36 -31.42 -13.11
C TYR A 681 6.25 -30.16 -13.29
N LEU A 682 6.41 -29.34 -12.27
CA LEU A 682 7.18 -28.10 -12.29
C LEU A 682 8.49 -28.26 -11.51
N ASP A 683 9.50 -27.53 -11.92
CA ASP A 683 10.80 -27.44 -11.23
C ASP A 683 11.03 -26.08 -10.58
N LYS A 684 10.39 -25.04 -11.09
CA LYS A 684 10.62 -23.66 -10.64
C LYS A 684 9.42 -22.76 -10.96
N VAL A 685 9.17 -21.80 -10.07
CA VAL A 685 8.27 -20.66 -10.34
C VAL A 685 9.09 -19.37 -10.43
N VAL A 686 8.75 -18.51 -11.39
CA VAL A 686 9.38 -17.19 -11.57
C VAL A 686 8.28 -16.15 -11.60
N ASN A 687 8.32 -15.21 -10.66
CA ASN A 687 7.42 -14.07 -10.67
C ASN A 687 8.12 -12.85 -11.27
N ILE A 688 7.46 -12.22 -12.23
CA ILE A 688 7.94 -11.02 -12.94
C ILE A 688 6.92 -9.92 -12.72
N ASP A 689 7.09 -9.21 -11.62
CA ASP A 689 6.25 -8.10 -11.18
C ASP A 689 6.88 -6.74 -11.52
N GLN A 690 6.12 -5.67 -11.31
CA GLN A 690 6.55 -4.28 -11.54
C GLN A 690 7.43 -3.69 -10.42
N SER A 691 7.80 -4.48 -9.40
CA SER A 691 8.67 -3.99 -8.33
C SER A 691 10.06 -3.62 -8.86
N PRO A 692 10.70 -2.59 -8.30
CA PRO A 692 12.03 -2.17 -8.73
C PRO A 692 13.05 -3.31 -8.67
N ILE A 693 14.00 -3.35 -9.61
CA ILE A 693 15.10 -4.32 -9.64
C ILE A 693 16.12 -4.13 -8.50
N GLY A 694 15.93 -3.12 -7.70
CA GLY A 694 16.70 -2.83 -6.49
C GLY A 694 16.25 -1.51 -5.86
N ARG A 695 16.63 -1.31 -4.59
CA ARG A 695 16.18 -0.16 -3.79
C ARG A 695 17.22 0.96 -3.70
N THR A 696 18.39 0.78 -4.28
CA THR A 696 19.50 1.73 -4.20
C THR A 696 19.94 2.17 -5.59
N PRO A 697 20.55 3.35 -5.72
CA PRO A 697 21.10 3.82 -7.00
C PRO A 697 22.20 2.90 -7.59
N ARG A 698 22.74 1.96 -6.81
CA ARG A 698 23.73 0.97 -7.26
C ARG A 698 23.13 -0.15 -8.11
N SER A 699 21.86 -0.44 -7.91
CA SER A 699 21.15 -1.42 -8.73
C SER A 699 20.86 -0.79 -10.09
N ASN A 700 21.20 -1.50 -11.15
CA ASN A 700 20.99 -1.07 -12.54
C ASN A 700 20.81 -2.29 -13.46
N PRO A 701 20.40 -2.12 -14.73
CA PRO A 701 20.19 -3.22 -15.66
C PRO A 701 21.42 -4.13 -15.82
N ALA A 702 22.63 -3.57 -15.87
CA ALA A 702 23.85 -4.36 -16.03
C ALA A 702 24.15 -5.24 -14.81
N THR A 703 23.92 -4.73 -13.59
CA THR A 703 24.15 -5.52 -12.36
C THR A 703 23.10 -6.60 -12.18
N TYR A 704 21.82 -6.29 -12.45
CA TYR A 704 20.71 -7.22 -12.25
C TYR A 704 20.77 -8.42 -13.22
N THR A 705 21.10 -8.19 -14.49
CA THR A 705 21.27 -9.25 -15.50
C THR A 705 22.58 -10.04 -15.33
N GLY A 706 23.44 -9.62 -14.40
CA GLY A 706 24.78 -10.19 -14.24
C GLY A 706 25.74 -9.88 -15.40
N LEU A 707 25.35 -8.99 -16.32
CA LEU A 707 26.17 -8.50 -17.42
C LEU A 707 27.41 -7.76 -16.91
N PHE A 708 27.25 -7.03 -15.81
CA PHE A 708 28.32 -6.23 -15.21
C PHE A 708 29.51 -7.08 -14.73
N ASN A 709 29.27 -8.34 -14.33
CA ASN A 709 30.38 -9.25 -13.96
C ASN A 709 31.26 -9.55 -15.18
N ASP A 710 30.66 -9.88 -16.33
CA ASP A 710 31.40 -10.16 -17.57
C ASP A 710 32.18 -8.90 -18.06
N ILE A 711 31.59 -7.70 -17.90
CA ILE A 711 32.28 -6.44 -18.23
C ILE A 711 33.47 -6.19 -17.31
N ARG A 712 33.34 -6.41 -15.98
CA ARG A 712 34.44 -6.25 -15.03
C ARG A 712 35.58 -7.21 -15.32
N ASP A 713 35.27 -8.46 -15.65
CA ASP A 713 36.28 -9.48 -16.02
C ASP A 713 37.02 -9.07 -17.31
N LEU A 714 36.28 -8.51 -18.27
CA LEU A 714 36.85 -7.97 -19.50
C LEU A 714 37.85 -6.83 -19.21
N PHE A 715 37.44 -5.84 -18.40
CA PHE A 715 38.33 -4.71 -18.05
C PHE A 715 39.57 -5.18 -17.27
N ALA A 716 39.43 -6.13 -16.35
CA ALA A 716 40.55 -6.73 -15.63
C ALA A 716 41.50 -7.52 -16.56
N SER A 717 41.01 -7.99 -17.70
CA SER A 717 41.84 -8.70 -18.69
C SER A 717 42.65 -7.79 -19.60
N THR A 718 42.37 -6.48 -19.59
CA THR A 718 43.10 -5.51 -20.42
C THR A 718 44.61 -5.41 -20.02
N GLN A 719 45.45 -5.03 -20.95
CA GLN A 719 46.90 -4.90 -20.71
C GLN A 719 47.18 -3.82 -19.65
N GLU A 720 46.44 -2.71 -19.68
CA GLU A 720 46.58 -1.63 -18.69
C GLU A 720 46.21 -2.09 -17.29
N ALA A 721 45.11 -2.83 -17.12
CA ALA A 721 44.69 -3.35 -15.84
C ALA A 721 45.70 -4.36 -15.28
N LYS A 722 46.20 -5.27 -16.12
CA LYS A 722 47.22 -6.27 -15.73
C LYS A 722 48.52 -5.63 -15.32
N SER A 723 48.98 -4.61 -16.02
CA SER A 723 50.24 -3.89 -15.69
C SER A 723 50.16 -3.17 -14.35
N ARG A 724 48.95 -2.77 -13.92
CA ARG A 724 48.70 -2.11 -12.63
C ARG A 724 48.27 -3.09 -11.53
N GLY A 725 48.15 -4.40 -11.83
CA GLY A 725 47.69 -5.41 -10.89
C GLY A 725 46.20 -5.28 -10.51
N TYR A 726 45.37 -4.72 -11.41
CA TYR A 726 43.95 -4.50 -11.15
C TYR A 726 43.11 -5.74 -11.46
N GLY A 727 42.53 -6.37 -10.43
CA GLY A 727 41.58 -7.45 -10.58
C GLY A 727 40.13 -6.95 -10.79
N PRO A 728 39.17 -7.87 -11.02
CA PRO A 728 37.77 -7.51 -11.28
C PRO A 728 37.12 -6.69 -10.17
N GLY A 729 37.61 -6.83 -8.92
CA GLY A 729 37.12 -6.04 -7.76
C GLY A 729 37.40 -4.54 -7.91
N ARG A 730 38.49 -4.15 -8.61
CA ARG A 730 38.81 -2.74 -8.87
C ARG A 730 37.74 -2.03 -9.69
N PHE A 731 37.13 -2.75 -10.60
CA PHE A 731 36.05 -2.26 -11.48
C PHE A 731 34.66 -2.39 -10.89
N SER A 732 34.55 -2.70 -9.59
CA SER A 732 33.26 -2.73 -8.87
C SER A 732 33.03 -1.44 -8.10
N PHE A 733 31.93 -0.77 -8.33
CA PHE A 733 31.52 0.40 -7.53
C PHE A 733 30.95 0.01 -6.15
N ASN A 734 30.74 -1.29 -5.87
CA ASN A 734 30.31 -1.78 -4.56
C ASN A 734 31.47 -2.06 -3.59
N VAL A 735 32.69 -2.24 -4.11
CA VAL A 735 33.85 -2.64 -3.32
C VAL A 735 34.82 -1.46 -3.20
N ARG A 736 35.46 -1.33 -2.02
CA ARG A 736 36.51 -0.33 -1.81
C ARG A 736 37.71 -0.58 -2.72
N GLY A 737 38.40 0.48 -3.11
CA GLY A 737 39.62 0.46 -3.91
C GLY A 737 39.46 1.08 -5.29
N GLY A 738 38.38 0.82 -6.03
CA GLY A 738 38.11 1.40 -7.35
C GLY A 738 36.97 2.41 -7.41
N ARG A 739 36.10 2.42 -6.41
CA ARG A 739 34.96 3.31 -6.35
C ARG A 739 35.32 4.70 -5.83
N CYS A 740 34.51 5.67 -6.13
CA CYS A 740 34.55 6.98 -5.48
C CYS A 740 34.14 6.83 -4.01
N GLU A 741 35.06 7.17 -3.09
CA GLU A 741 34.75 7.03 -1.65
C GLU A 741 33.85 8.15 -1.13
N ALA A 742 33.75 9.32 -1.78
CA ALA A 742 32.87 10.41 -1.37
C ALA A 742 31.38 10.01 -1.45
N CYS A 743 30.98 9.33 -2.54
CA CYS A 743 29.61 8.80 -2.68
C CYS A 743 29.52 7.28 -2.46
N SER A 744 30.60 6.66 -2.01
CA SER A 744 30.68 5.20 -1.82
C SER A 744 30.27 4.37 -3.05
N GLY A 745 30.41 4.93 -4.25
CA GLY A 745 30.05 4.30 -5.52
C GLY A 745 28.61 4.50 -6.00
N ASP A 746 27.80 5.30 -5.28
CA ASP A 746 26.42 5.59 -5.69
C ASP A 746 26.33 6.52 -6.90
N GLY A 747 27.37 7.37 -7.10
CA GLY A 747 27.37 8.40 -8.13
C GLY A 747 26.60 9.66 -7.72
N VAL A 748 25.71 9.53 -6.74
CA VAL A 748 24.87 10.59 -6.19
C VAL A 748 25.01 10.64 -4.67
N LEU A 749 24.71 11.79 -4.08
CA LEU A 749 24.59 11.98 -2.63
C LEU A 749 23.12 12.10 -2.28
N LYS A 750 22.66 11.29 -1.34
CA LYS A 750 21.32 11.36 -0.79
C LYS A 750 21.26 12.45 0.27
N ILE A 751 20.40 13.43 0.08
CA ILE A 751 20.11 14.46 1.07
C ILE A 751 18.75 14.11 1.69
N GLU A 752 18.77 13.70 2.95
CA GLU A 752 17.55 13.37 3.68
C GLU A 752 16.81 14.65 4.11
N MET A 753 15.57 14.76 3.66
CA MET A 753 14.69 15.90 3.94
C MET A 753 13.57 15.41 4.86
N HIS A 754 13.65 15.71 6.17
CA HIS A 754 12.74 15.16 7.19
C HIS A 754 11.23 15.32 6.91
N PHE A 755 10.82 16.32 6.15
CA PHE A 755 9.41 16.62 5.83
C PHE A 755 9.09 16.56 4.32
N LEU A 756 10.10 16.38 3.47
CA LEU A 756 10.00 16.34 2.01
C LEU A 756 10.62 15.04 1.49
N PRO A 757 10.34 14.64 0.25
CA PRO A 757 11.03 13.53 -0.38
C PRO A 757 12.54 13.75 -0.40
N ASP A 758 13.31 12.68 -0.20
CA ASP A 758 14.78 12.74 -0.26
C ASP A 758 15.25 13.20 -1.65
N ILE A 759 16.26 14.06 -1.68
CA ILE A 759 16.84 14.57 -2.92
C ILE A 759 18.16 13.84 -3.21
N PHE A 760 18.34 13.43 -4.46
CA PHE A 760 19.58 12.84 -4.94
C PHE A 760 20.33 13.85 -5.81
N VAL A 761 21.52 14.27 -5.36
CA VAL A 761 22.35 15.25 -6.05
C VAL A 761 23.60 14.53 -6.62
N PRO A 762 24.01 14.79 -7.88
CA PRO A 762 25.25 14.22 -8.41
C PRO A 762 26.45 14.49 -7.50
N CYS A 763 27.28 13.47 -7.28
CA CYS A 763 28.48 13.61 -6.46
C CYS A 763 29.48 14.58 -7.10
N GLU A 764 29.86 15.63 -6.42
CA GLU A 764 30.78 16.66 -6.91
C GLU A 764 32.18 16.11 -7.24
N VAL A 765 32.64 15.08 -6.51
CA VAL A 765 33.96 14.48 -6.67
C VAL A 765 34.04 13.65 -7.95
N CYS A 766 33.12 12.71 -8.16
CA CYS A 766 33.14 11.84 -9.33
C CYS A 766 32.21 12.30 -10.46
N LYS A 767 31.42 13.35 -10.25
CA LYS A 767 30.47 13.89 -11.23
C LYS A 767 29.54 12.82 -11.83
N GLY A 768 29.02 11.95 -10.98
CA GLY A 768 28.15 10.84 -11.39
C GLY A 768 28.88 9.58 -11.88
N LYS A 769 30.19 9.61 -12.12
CA LYS A 769 30.94 8.50 -12.74
C LYS A 769 31.16 7.28 -11.83
N ARG A 770 30.87 7.35 -10.50
CA ARG A 770 30.94 6.26 -9.52
C ARG A 770 32.34 5.76 -9.14
N TYR A 771 33.36 6.02 -9.92
CA TYR A 771 34.75 5.53 -9.78
C TYR A 771 35.73 6.63 -9.42
N ASN A 772 36.90 6.21 -8.90
CA ASN A 772 38.04 7.09 -8.74
C ASN A 772 38.78 7.30 -10.08
N ARG A 773 39.64 8.31 -10.14
CA ARG A 773 40.35 8.71 -11.37
C ARG A 773 41.21 7.59 -11.93
N GLU A 774 41.93 6.87 -11.09
CA GLU A 774 42.87 5.80 -11.49
C GLU A 774 42.13 4.62 -12.17
N THR A 775 40.94 4.26 -11.71
CA THR A 775 40.11 3.21 -12.33
C THR A 775 39.58 3.67 -13.70
N LEU A 776 39.28 4.96 -13.85
CA LEU A 776 38.79 5.53 -15.12
C LEU A 776 39.90 5.68 -16.20
N GLU A 777 41.15 5.57 -15.83
CA GLU A 777 42.25 5.56 -16.80
C GLU A 777 42.35 4.25 -17.60
N VAL A 778 41.77 3.17 -17.11
CA VAL A 778 41.76 1.90 -17.84
C VAL A 778 40.69 1.90 -18.94
N HIS A 779 41.10 1.62 -20.16
CA HIS A 779 40.25 1.65 -21.34
C HIS A 779 40.14 0.29 -22.03
N TYR A 780 38.97 0.04 -22.59
CA TYR A 780 38.69 -1.03 -23.54
C TYR A 780 38.11 -0.44 -24.81
N LYS A 781 38.75 -0.63 -25.96
CA LYS A 781 38.37 0.02 -27.24
C LYS A 781 38.12 1.54 -27.09
N GLY A 782 38.97 2.23 -26.32
CA GLY A 782 38.91 3.69 -26.12
C GLY A 782 37.83 4.18 -25.16
N LYS A 783 37.09 3.28 -24.49
CA LYS A 783 36.08 3.64 -23.50
C LYS A 783 36.46 3.14 -22.10
N ASN A 784 36.31 3.95 -21.08
CA ASN A 784 36.44 3.53 -19.69
C ASN A 784 35.13 2.88 -19.16
N ILE A 785 35.21 2.29 -17.96
CA ILE A 785 34.06 1.54 -17.41
C ILE A 785 32.86 2.41 -17.13
N ALA A 786 33.01 3.70 -16.75
CA ALA A 786 31.89 4.61 -16.53
C ALA A 786 31.20 4.98 -17.86
N GLU A 787 31.97 5.20 -18.92
CA GLU A 787 31.44 5.45 -20.26
C GLU A 787 30.72 4.24 -20.84
N VAL A 788 31.16 3.02 -20.50
CA VAL A 788 30.45 1.79 -20.87
C VAL A 788 29.12 1.67 -20.11
N LEU A 789 29.07 2.05 -18.82
CA LEU A 789 27.81 2.07 -18.07
C LEU A 789 26.85 3.16 -18.58
N ASP A 790 27.34 4.21 -19.17
CA ASP A 790 26.52 5.29 -19.76
C ASP A 790 25.99 4.97 -21.17
N MET A 791 26.49 3.91 -21.79
CA MET A 791 25.98 3.43 -23.09
C MET A 791 24.56 2.90 -22.94
N THR A 792 23.76 3.12 -23.96
CA THR A 792 22.48 2.42 -24.15
C THR A 792 22.74 0.93 -24.49
N VAL A 793 21.72 0.11 -24.31
CA VAL A 793 21.80 -1.32 -24.69
C VAL A 793 22.13 -1.48 -26.17
N ASP A 794 21.55 -0.65 -27.05
CA ASP A 794 21.80 -0.68 -28.50
C ASP A 794 23.27 -0.36 -28.82
N GLU A 795 23.81 0.73 -28.26
CA GLU A 795 25.22 1.10 -28.41
C GLU A 795 26.17 0.03 -27.87
N ALA A 796 25.83 -0.54 -26.70
CA ALA A 796 26.61 -1.59 -26.07
C ALA A 796 26.60 -2.89 -26.90
N LEU A 797 25.46 -3.20 -27.54
CA LEU A 797 25.35 -4.39 -28.41
C LEU A 797 26.29 -4.31 -29.63
N GLU A 798 26.41 -3.15 -30.22
CA GLU A 798 27.35 -2.88 -31.31
C GLU A 798 28.80 -2.93 -30.79
N PHE A 799 29.08 -2.24 -29.66
CA PHE A 799 30.40 -2.15 -29.06
C PHE A 799 30.98 -3.53 -28.66
N PHE A 800 30.16 -4.40 -28.08
CA PHE A 800 30.55 -5.74 -27.65
C PHE A 800 30.19 -6.85 -28.64
N SER A 801 29.95 -6.53 -29.90
CA SER A 801 29.51 -7.48 -30.94
C SER A 801 30.39 -8.74 -31.07
N ALA A 802 31.69 -8.61 -30.79
CA ALA A 802 32.68 -9.70 -30.85
C ALA A 802 32.70 -10.62 -29.60
N LEU A 803 31.96 -10.29 -28.54
CA LEU A 803 31.98 -10.99 -27.26
C LEU A 803 30.68 -11.77 -26.99
N PRO A 804 30.62 -13.09 -27.30
CA PRO A 804 29.35 -13.85 -27.33
C PRO A 804 28.58 -13.83 -26.00
N LYS A 805 29.27 -13.89 -24.85
CA LYS A 805 28.63 -13.89 -23.52
C LYS A 805 27.93 -12.58 -23.23
N ILE A 806 28.59 -11.46 -23.45
CA ILE A 806 28.08 -10.11 -23.26
C ILE A 806 26.96 -9.85 -24.27
N ARG A 807 27.21 -10.15 -25.56
CA ARG A 807 26.26 -9.97 -26.66
C ARG A 807 24.94 -10.69 -26.39
N LYS A 808 24.97 -11.95 -25.91
CA LYS A 808 23.75 -12.72 -25.62
C LYS A 808 22.87 -12.01 -24.61
N LYS A 809 23.41 -11.49 -23.51
CA LYS A 809 22.66 -10.77 -22.46
C LYS A 809 22.13 -9.43 -22.96
N LEU A 810 22.93 -8.70 -23.76
CA LEU A 810 22.49 -7.45 -24.38
C LEU A 810 21.35 -7.69 -25.38
N GLN A 811 21.44 -8.77 -26.19
CA GLN A 811 20.39 -9.14 -27.13
C GLN A 811 19.06 -9.43 -26.43
N THR A 812 19.06 -10.11 -25.27
CA THR A 812 17.82 -10.34 -24.53
C THR A 812 17.20 -9.03 -23.99
N LEU A 813 18.02 -8.06 -23.61
CA LEU A 813 17.52 -6.71 -23.22
C LEU A 813 16.92 -5.97 -24.42
N GLN A 814 17.55 -6.06 -25.59
CA GLN A 814 17.01 -5.47 -26.81
C GLN A 814 15.71 -6.15 -27.26
N ASP A 815 15.64 -7.48 -27.21
CA ASP A 815 14.48 -8.28 -27.59
C ASP A 815 13.22 -7.90 -26.80
N VAL A 816 13.37 -7.53 -25.52
CA VAL A 816 12.26 -7.04 -24.68
C VAL A 816 11.97 -5.54 -24.87
N GLY A 817 12.60 -4.88 -25.86
CA GLY A 817 12.35 -3.48 -26.19
C GLY A 817 13.04 -2.47 -25.25
N LEU A 818 14.17 -2.84 -24.62
CA LEU A 818 14.94 -1.96 -23.73
C LEU A 818 16.21 -1.41 -24.39
N GLY A 819 16.28 -1.37 -25.72
CA GLY A 819 17.44 -0.91 -26.46
C GLY A 819 17.91 0.52 -26.09
N TYR A 820 16.99 1.38 -25.75
CA TYR A 820 17.22 2.78 -25.36
C TYR A 820 17.72 2.99 -23.92
N VAL A 821 17.59 1.99 -23.04
CA VAL A 821 17.94 2.10 -21.60
C VAL A 821 19.46 2.04 -21.46
N LYS A 822 20.04 2.90 -20.59
CA LYS A 822 21.46 2.88 -20.28
C LYS A 822 21.80 1.70 -19.37
N LEU A 823 22.96 1.07 -19.58
CA LEU A 823 23.42 -0.07 -18.77
C LEU A 823 23.51 0.25 -17.27
N GLY A 824 24.00 1.44 -16.95
CA GLY A 824 24.19 1.93 -15.59
C GLY A 824 23.04 2.75 -15.02
N GLN A 825 21.89 2.84 -15.70
CA GLN A 825 20.75 3.62 -15.25
C GLN A 825 20.25 3.13 -13.88
N PRO A 826 20.17 4.02 -12.86
CA PRO A 826 19.72 3.63 -11.53
C PRO A 826 18.32 2.98 -11.54
N SER A 827 18.13 1.96 -10.73
CA SER A 827 16.83 1.28 -10.61
C SER A 827 15.70 2.21 -10.14
N THR A 828 16.04 3.29 -9.46
CA THR A 828 15.10 4.31 -8.98
C THR A 828 14.55 5.20 -10.09
N GLU A 829 15.21 5.23 -11.24
CA GLU A 829 14.81 6.01 -12.43
C GLU A 829 14.04 5.17 -13.46
N LEU A 830 14.08 3.83 -13.31
CA LEU A 830 13.33 2.94 -14.19
C LEU A 830 11.83 2.97 -13.84
N SER A 831 11.00 2.99 -14.86
CA SER A 831 9.56 2.74 -14.70
C SER A 831 9.29 1.29 -14.26
N GLY A 832 8.09 1.04 -13.69
CA GLY A 832 7.70 -0.31 -13.28
C GLY A 832 7.76 -1.32 -14.45
N GLY A 833 7.29 -0.91 -15.63
CA GLY A 833 7.34 -1.73 -16.85
C GLY A 833 8.76 -2.00 -17.35
N GLU A 834 9.68 -1.01 -17.26
CA GLU A 834 11.10 -1.22 -17.59
C GLU A 834 11.77 -2.19 -16.63
N ALA A 835 11.53 -2.04 -15.32
CA ALA A 835 12.04 -2.94 -14.30
C ALA A 835 11.56 -4.40 -14.55
N GLN A 836 10.29 -4.57 -14.88
CA GLN A 836 9.70 -5.85 -15.21
C GLN A 836 10.36 -6.50 -16.45
N ARG A 837 10.59 -5.71 -17.51
CA ARG A 837 11.27 -6.17 -18.72
C ARG A 837 12.73 -6.53 -18.48
N VAL A 838 13.44 -5.84 -17.59
CA VAL A 838 14.80 -6.22 -17.17
C VAL A 838 14.79 -7.58 -16.47
N LYS A 839 13.78 -7.85 -15.60
CA LYS A 839 13.61 -9.16 -14.95
C LYS A 839 13.36 -10.25 -15.99
N LEU A 840 12.46 -10.00 -16.95
CA LEU A 840 12.15 -10.93 -18.04
C LEU A 840 13.38 -11.23 -18.89
N ALA A 841 14.16 -10.21 -19.30
CA ALA A 841 15.41 -10.39 -20.05
C ALA A 841 16.43 -11.26 -19.30
N THR A 842 16.49 -11.10 -17.97
CA THR A 842 17.38 -11.91 -17.12
C THR A 842 17.00 -13.37 -17.16
N GLU A 843 15.73 -13.71 -17.06
CA GLU A 843 15.24 -15.09 -17.12
C GLU A 843 15.43 -15.68 -18.53
N LEU A 844 15.19 -14.91 -19.58
CA LEU A 844 15.46 -15.33 -20.97
C LEU A 844 16.92 -15.65 -21.26
N SER A 845 17.84 -15.00 -20.56
CA SER A 845 19.29 -15.26 -20.74
C SER A 845 19.73 -16.61 -20.18
N LYS A 846 18.92 -17.21 -19.26
CA LYS A 846 19.16 -18.51 -18.64
C LYS A 846 18.77 -19.66 -19.57
N GLN A 847 19.25 -20.85 -19.28
CA GLN A 847 18.88 -22.06 -20.02
C GLN A 847 17.47 -22.51 -19.56
N ALA A 848 16.56 -22.70 -20.51
CA ALA A 848 15.22 -23.17 -20.24
C ALA A 848 15.22 -24.67 -19.88
N THR A 849 14.49 -25.06 -18.85
CA THR A 849 14.30 -26.46 -18.45
C THR A 849 13.06 -27.11 -19.12
N GLY A 850 12.15 -26.27 -19.64
CA GLY A 850 10.86 -26.73 -20.19
C GLY A 850 9.82 -27.11 -19.13
N ARG A 851 10.10 -26.87 -17.84
CA ARG A 851 9.19 -27.14 -16.71
C ARG A 851 9.04 -25.98 -15.74
N THR A 852 9.42 -24.78 -16.18
CA THR A 852 9.30 -23.56 -15.39
C THR A 852 7.95 -22.90 -15.65
N ILE A 853 7.29 -22.43 -14.58
CA ILE A 853 6.12 -21.58 -14.71
C ILE A 853 6.54 -20.11 -14.47
N TYR A 854 6.23 -19.26 -15.45
CA TYR A 854 6.44 -17.81 -15.39
C TYR A 854 5.12 -17.13 -15.09
N ILE A 855 5.09 -16.31 -14.06
CA ILE A 855 3.94 -15.52 -13.66
C ILE A 855 4.27 -14.04 -13.91
N LEU A 856 3.44 -13.38 -14.71
CA LEU A 856 3.61 -11.96 -15.03
C LEU A 856 2.35 -11.19 -14.62
N ASP A 857 2.54 -10.06 -13.96
CA ASP A 857 1.46 -9.17 -13.54
C ASP A 857 1.46 -7.92 -14.42
N GLU A 858 0.43 -7.78 -15.26
CA GLU A 858 0.20 -6.68 -16.21
C GLU A 858 1.47 -6.27 -16.99
N PRO A 859 2.09 -7.19 -17.75
CA PRO A 859 3.37 -6.93 -18.42
C PRO A 859 3.30 -5.90 -19.54
N THR A 860 2.12 -5.50 -20.01
CA THR A 860 1.93 -4.48 -21.06
C THR A 860 1.80 -3.06 -20.53
N THR A 861 1.90 -2.87 -19.23
CA THR A 861 1.84 -1.55 -18.59
C THR A 861 2.85 -0.57 -19.21
N GLY A 862 2.39 0.59 -19.67
CA GLY A 862 3.23 1.62 -20.27
C GLY A 862 3.83 1.28 -21.63
N LEU A 863 3.29 0.29 -22.35
CA LEU A 863 3.79 -0.13 -23.63
C LEU A 863 2.91 0.35 -24.80
N HIS A 864 3.57 0.92 -25.79
CA HIS A 864 2.95 1.12 -27.09
C HIS A 864 2.65 -0.23 -27.77
N THR A 865 1.63 -0.29 -28.62
CA THR A 865 1.19 -1.54 -29.30
C THR A 865 2.33 -2.26 -30.03
N ASP A 866 3.31 -1.56 -30.60
CA ASP A 866 4.48 -2.20 -31.24
C ASP A 866 5.40 -2.87 -30.21
N ASP A 867 5.54 -2.27 -29.02
CA ASP A 867 6.32 -2.89 -27.92
C ASP A 867 5.58 -4.08 -27.33
N VAL A 868 4.24 -4.04 -27.26
CA VAL A 868 3.40 -5.21 -26.90
C VAL A 868 3.63 -6.37 -27.88
N ARG A 869 3.70 -6.09 -29.18
CA ARG A 869 4.00 -7.11 -30.21
C ARG A 869 5.34 -7.80 -29.94
N LYS A 870 6.40 -7.02 -29.67
CA LYS A 870 7.74 -7.57 -29.33
C LYS A 870 7.71 -8.41 -28.07
N LEU A 871 7.01 -7.93 -27.03
CA LEU A 871 6.84 -8.66 -25.78
C LEU A 871 6.14 -10.00 -26.02
N LEU A 872 5.06 -10.01 -26.80
CA LEU A 872 4.35 -11.24 -27.16
C LEU A 872 5.23 -12.26 -27.87
N GLU A 873 6.08 -11.82 -28.81
CA GLU A 873 7.05 -12.70 -29.49
C GLU A 873 8.01 -13.36 -28.48
N VAL A 874 8.41 -12.61 -27.43
CA VAL A 874 9.27 -13.14 -26.37
C VAL A 874 8.52 -14.15 -25.50
N LEU A 875 7.28 -13.84 -25.08
CA LEU A 875 6.47 -14.75 -24.27
C LEU A 875 6.13 -16.05 -25.03
N GLN A 876 5.83 -15.95 -26.32
CA GLN A 876 5.59 -17.11 -27.17
C GLN A 876 6.83 -18.00 -27.27
N ARG A 877 8.04 -17.44 -27.41
CA ARG A 877 9.31 -18.21 -27.40
C ARG A 877 9.51 -18.96 -26.07
N LEU A 878 9.10 -18.41 -24.93
CA LEU A 878 9.17 -19.11 -23.63
C LEU A 878 8.26 -20.33 -23.61
N VAL A 879 7.04 -20.21 -24.14
CA VAL A 879 6.07 -21.32 -24.22
C VAL A 879 6.54 -22.38 -25.22
N ASP A 880 7.06 -21.96 -26.38
CA ASP A 880 7.62 -22.87 -27.38
C ASP A 880 8.80 -23.70 -26.85
N ALA A 881 9.53 -23.17 -25.85
CA ALA A 881 10.56 -23.94 -25.13
C ALA A 881 10.00 -24.91 -24.08
N GLY A 882 8.68 -25.15 -24.03
CA GLY A 882 7.99 -26.12 -23.16
C GLY A 882 7.58 -25.53 -21.79
N ASN A 883 7.85 -24.29 -21.50
CA ASN A 883 7.48 -23.65 -20.24
C ASN A 883 5.99 -23.25 -20.22
N THR A 884 5.48 -22.97 -19.03
CA THR A 884 4.14 -22.40 -18.84
C THR A 884 4.25 -20.91 -18.56
N VAL A 885 3.45 -20.09 -19.21
CA VAL A 885 3.36 -18.65 -18.97
C VAL A 885 1.95 -18.31 -18.52
N VAL A 886 1.82 -17.73 -17.34
CA VAL A 886 0.57 -17.21 -16.78
C VAL A 886 0.68 -15.70 -16.67
N VAL A 887 -0.23 -14.97 -17.31
CA VAL A 887 -0.26 -13.50 -17.25
C VAL A 887 -1.57 -13.01 -16.65
N ILE A 888 -1.51 -12.03 -15.77
CA ILE A 888 -2.68 -11.23 -15.41
C ILE A 888 -2.72 -10.07 -16.40
N GLU A 889 -3.81 -9.95 -17.18
CA GLU A 889 -3.86 -8.94 -18.24
C GLU A 889 -5.27 -8.37 -18.49
N HIS A 890 -5.25 -7.11 -18.96
CA HIS A 890 -6.42 -6.40 -19.42
C HIS A 890 -6.33 -5.99 -20.90
N ASN A 891 -5.12 -6.02 -21.47
CA ASN A 891 -4.88 -5.66 -22.88
C ASN A 891 -5.44 -6.75 -23.79
N LEU A 892 -6.43 -6.38 -24.61
CA LEU A 892 -7.12 -7.31 -25.53
C LEU A 892 -6.20 -7.89 -26.59
N ASP A 893 -5.13 -7.18 -26.99
CA ASP A 893 -4.14 -7.69 -27.95
C ASP A 893 -3.34 -8.86 -27.38
N VAL A 894 -3.06 -8.86 -26.06
CA VAL A 894 -2.44 -9.98 -25.38
C VAL A 894 -3.44 -11.11 -25.17
N ILE A 895 -4.64 -10.78 -24.68
CA ILE A 895 -5.69 -11.75 -24.37
C ILE A 895 -6.06 -12.57 -25.61
N LYS A 896 -6.21 -11.93 -26.79
CA LYS A 896 -6.51 -12.65 -28.04
C LYS A 896 -5.40 -13.58 -28.51
N CYS A 897 -4.14 -13.38 -28.03
CA CYS A 897 -2.99 -14.21 -28.37
C CYS A 897 -2.76 -15.37 -27.39
N ALA A 898 -3.50 -15.44 -26.27
CA ALA A 898 -3.39 -16.51 -25.29
C ALA A 898 -3.94 -17.85 -25.82
N ASP A 899 -3.39 -18.97 -25.34
CA ASP A 899 -3.91 -20.32 -25.65
C ASP A 899 -5.12 -20.66 -24.77
N TRP A 900 -5.12 -20.16 -23.51
CA TRP A 900 -6.15 -20.41 -22.52
C TRP A 900 -6.46 -19.14 -21.72
N LEU A 901 -7.73 -18.93 -21.42
CA LEU A 901 -8.21 -17.82 -20.60
C LEU A 901 -8.89 -18.35 -19.35
N ILE A 902 -8.72 -17.62 -18.26
CA ILE A 902 -9.43 -17.78 -17.00
C ILE A 902 -10.02 -16.40 -16.66
N ASP A 903 -11.33 -16.26 -16.80
CA ASP A 903 -12.04 -15.00 -16.56
C ASP A 903 -12.70 -15.00 -15.19
N LEU A 904 -12.31 -14.05 -14.32
CA LEU A 904 -12.79 -13.89 -12.96
C LEU A 904 -13.79 -12.73 -12.88
N GLY A 905 -14.83 -12.92 -12.10
CA GLY A 905 -15.86 -11.90 -11.94
C GLY A 905 -17.04 -12.36 -11.10
N PRO A 906 -18.29 -11.95 -11.46
CA PRO A 906 -18.60 -10.98 -12.54
C PRO A 906 -18.22 -9.54 -12.23
N GLU A 907 -18.21 -9.14 -10.94
CA GLU A 907 -17.90 -7.80 -10.47
C GLU A 907 -16.58 -7.75 -9.68
N GLY A 908 -16.22 -6.58 -9.14
CA GLY A 908 -15.12 -6.41 -8.20
C GLY A 908 -15.58 -6.53 -6.74
N GLY A 909 -14.60 -6.75 -5.82
CA GLY A 909 -14.85 -6.86 -4.38
C GLY A 909 -15.77 -8.02 -4.03
N ASP A 910 -16.74 -7.78 -3.16
CA ASP A 910 -17.67 -8.82 -2.68
C ASP A 910 -18.60 -9.35 -3.78
N GLY A 911 -18.82 -8.59 -4.85
CA GLY A 911 -19.57 -9.05 -6.03
C GLY A 911 -18.77 -9.95 -6.98
N GLY A 912 -17.47 -10.13 -6.72
CA GLY A 912 -16.55 -10.92 -7.53
C GLY A 912 -16.12 -12.25 -6.90
N GLY A 913 -14.90 -12.66 -7.22
CA GLY A 913 -14.26 -13.80 -6.60
C GLY A 913 -14.72 -15.17 -7.10
N THR A 914 -15.40 -15.23 -8.23
CA THR A 914 -15.81 -16.47 -8.89
C THR A 914 -15.18 -16.58 -10.28
N VAL A 915 -15.08 -17.80 -10.80
CA VAL A 915 -14.69 -18.07 -12.18
C VAL A 915 -15.95 -17.96 -13.05
N VAL A 916 -15.96 -17.00 -13.97
CA VAL A 916 -17.08 -16.78 -14.89
C VAL A 916 -17.02 -17.80 -16.02
N VAL A 917 -15.85 -17.95 -16.65
CA VAL A 917 -15.61 -18.88 -17.73
C VAL A 917 -14.12 -19.20 -17.87
N THR A 918 -13.79 -20.40 -18.30
CA THR A 918 -12.46 -20.82 -18.70
C THR A 918 -12.51 -21.44 -20.09
N GLY A 919 -11.46 -21.27 -20.88
CA GLY A 919 -11.39 -21.87 -22.22
C GLY A 919 -10.48 -21.10 -23.17
N THR A 920 -10.58 -21.40 -24.46
CA THR A 920 -9.87 -20.61 -25.48
C THR A 920 -10.49 -19.22 -25.61
N PRO A 921 -9.76 -18.24 -26.16
CA PRO A 921 -10.30 -16.90 -26.40
C PRO A 921 -11.64 -16.88 -27.15
N GLU A 922 -11.82 -17.80 -28.11
CA GLU A 922 -13.04 -17.94 -28.89
C GLU A 922 -14.22 -18.46 -28.05
N GLN A 923 -13.95 -19.37 -27.09
CA GLN A 923 -14.96 -19.88 -26.17
C GLN A 923 -15.38 -18.79 -25.16
N VAL A 924 -14.42 -18.04 -24.65
CA VAL A 924 -14.71 -16.94 -23.73
C VAL A 924 -15.49 -15.83 -24.44
N ALA A 925 -15.15 -15.50 -25.69
CA ALA A 925 -15.88 -14.54 -26.51
C ALA A 925 -17.36 -14.94 -26.80
N ALA A 926 -17.65 -16.23 -26.74
CA ALA A 926 -19.02 -16.75 -26.90
C ALA A 926 -19.85 -16.70 -25.60
N CYS A 927 -19.22 -16.46 -24.44
CA CYS A 927 -19.91 -16.39 -23.13
C CYS A 927 -20.50 -14.99 -22.92
N PRO A 928 -21.83 -14.83 -22.82
CA PRO A 928 -22.45 -13.52 -22.66
C PRO A 928 -22.26 -12.93 -21.27
N GLU A 929 -21.95 -13.74 -20.26
CA GLU A 929 -21.74 -13.31 -18.87
C GLU A 929 -20.33 -12.73 -18.65
N SER A 930 -19.40 -13.03 -19.56
CA SER A 930 -18.02 -12.51 -19.49
C SER A 930 -17.93 -11.11 -20.10
N TYR A 931 -17.62 -10.12 -19.28
CA TYR A 931 -17.32 -8.79 -19.81
C TYR A 931 -16.10 -8.81 -20.73
N THR A 932 -15.04 -9.51 -20.32
CA THR A 932 -13.86 -9.71 -21.18
C THR A 932 -14.26 -10.34 -22.52
N GLY A 933 -15.13 -11.34 -22.50
CA GLY A 933 -15.65 -12.01 -23.71
C GLY A 933 -16.38 -11.07 -24.65
N GLN A 934 -17.22 -10.17 -24.12
CA GLN A 934 -17.97 -9.19 -24.93
C GLN A 934 -17.06 -8.24 -25.71
N TYR A 935 -15.99 -7.72 -25.08
CA TYR A 935 -15.00 -6.86 -25.76
C TYR A 935 -14.11 -7.67 -26.69
N LEU A 936 -13.71 -8.87 -26.31
CA LEU A 936 -12.87 -9.74 -27.12
C LEU A 936 -13.58 -10.17 -28.43
N LYS A 937 -14.88 -10.43 -28.37
CA LYS A 937 -15.71 -10.75 -29.53
C LYS A 937 -15.61 -9.69 -30.61
N LYS A 938 -15.76 -8.41 -30.23
CA LYS A 938 -15.65 -7.28 -31.15
C LYS A 938 -14.27 -7.24 -31.84
N MET A 939 -13.23 -7.64 -31.11
CA MET A 939 -11.85 -7.63 -31.61
C MET A 939 -11.55 -8.82 -32.53
N LEU A 940 -12.09 -10.00 -32.24
CA LEU A 940 -11.94 -11.19 -33.06
C LEU A 940 -12.75 -11.09 -34.38
N GLU A 941 -13.88 -10.38 -34.39
CA GLU A 941 -14.71 -10.14 -35.55
C GLU A 941 -14.14 -9.08 -36.52
N ARG A 942 -13.26 -8.18 -36.02
CA ARG A 942 -12.51 -7.23 -36.86
C ARG A 942 -11.39 -7.96 -37.64
N LYS A 943 -11.75 -8.72 -38.69
CA LYS A 943 -10.80 -9.40 -39.57
C LYS A 943 -9.94 -8.48 -40.42
#